data_511971b4fee74ba8f50a23ae7027d383
#
_entry.id   511971b4fee74ba8f50a23ae7027d383
#
_cell.length_a   1.000
_cell.length_b   1.000
_cell.length_c   1.000
_cell.angle_alpha   90.00
_cell.angle_beta   90.00
_cell.angle_gamma   90.00
#
_symmetry.space_group_name_H-M   'P 1'
#
loop_
_entity.id
_entity.type
_entity.pdbx_description
1 polymer ?
#
loop_
_entity_poly.entity_id
_entity_poly.type
_entity_poly.pdbx_seq_one_letter_code
_entity_poly.pdbx_strand_id
1 'polypeptide(L)'
;MKNIFRLLAMLLMVAVVACKTDNPKTDVPVDKEWCVELTSNEVMEFPAEGGEDRITWELKEVVRAASNDCVLSTEAQWIVLAEANANYCDFSVEANDGEAREGVIVITYGVQKVNVTVKQAGATDNPQPDPQPENWFAISVQEVHAGSAITQVTPADGEMYYVMYLEQVSYLQENHITTAEQLWEDDFYAFENNALQRDMNLKEYMLSASIVFQGAQRVQWNKVRPGVNSVLYVYGVKFSENGASYETVTDIAWTTIKPDYAPLQDVSFDLDLKVSGAEIELGITPENWDGHYCVKIVDANNDLYLGEGDSIDDEYMQVIADEWVAVCSGNLANGHSIETILDRICFKGAMNYQDMLNAYTLYTILVYPVAEYDGFVQVVAEPSYVTFSTEEVGESDMEINIEISNCYVRVADLKISSSNPEESYTMLITPTAYLPADYDNQTLLDYALGEFYLYTYSFKGEITSHLNTLYPETEYIVVAFGYSGGVVTTDVYTKIFKTQKEGVCELEVTDVVVGGPYRPSDLYNYDPVRFQYYTKPYYYDSVQYIVTLEVKTSEPTRDIFSYFVSEADYLWGGYDTTFYDLLIDTCDPFAITEGFWDYGAYYACAAAFDYKGDVTEMWMSELYEWTQEDYRPIEEFIEKFEASPNMQIAAVRSAKR
;
A
#
# COMPACT_ATOMS: atom_id res chain seq x y z
N MET A 1 -15.26 5.83 4.32
CA MET A 1 -14.64 4.53 4.07
C MET A 1 -15.65 3.39 4.18
N LYS A 2 -16.59 3.26 3.26
CA LYS A 2 -17.64 2.19 3.31
C LYS A 2 -18.00 1.60 1.94
N ASN A 3 -17.17 1.76 0.90
CA ASN A 3 -17.54 1.32 -0.47
C ASN A 3 -16.46 0.52 -1.24
N ILE A 4 -15.51 -0.12 -0.56
CA ILE A 4 -14.49 -0.96 -1.24
C ILE A 4 -14.74 -2.48 -1.07
N PHE A 5 -15.74 -2.91 -0.31
CA PHE A 5 -15.99 -4.34 -0.03
C PHE A 5 -17.17 -4.96 -0.80
N ARG A 6 -17.50 -4.49 -2.01
CA ARG A 6 -18.64 -5.06 -2.77
C ARG A 6 -18.32 -5.57 -4.18
N LEU A 7 -17.09 -5.87 -4.52
CA LEU A 7 -16.76 -6.37 -5.86
C LEU A 7 -16.06 -7.75 -5.89
N LEU A 8 -16.17 -8.58 -4.86
CA LEU A 8 -15.57 -9.94 -4.88
C LEU A 8 -16.55 -11.06 -4.47
N ALA A 9 -17.84 -10.89 -4.73
CA ALA A 9 -18.84 -11.91 -4.40
C ALA A 9 -19.92 -12.06 -5.49
N MET A 10 -19.50 -12.25 -6.75
CA MET A 10 -20.44 -12.67 -7.80
C MET A 10 -19.69 -13.43 -8.89
N LEU A 11 -19.33 -14.68 -8.62
CA LEU A 11 -19.11 -15.69 -9.68
C LEU A 11 -18.98 -17.08 -9.02
N LEU A 12 -20.09 -17.60 -8.52
CA LEU A 12 -20.24 -19.04 -8.28
C LEU A 12 -21.74 -19.36 -8.04
N MET A 13 -22.48 -19.44 -9.12
CA MET A 13 -23.76 -20.18 -9.13
C MET A 13 -24.11 -20.53 -10.59
N VAL A 14 -23.76 -21.72 -11.02
CA VAL A 14 -24.48 -22.42 -12.10
C VAL A 14 -24.68 -23.88 -11.70
N ALA A 15 -25.90 -24.11 -11.33
CA ALA A 15 -26.78 -25.20 -11.66
C ALA A 15 -26.30 -26.67 -11.53
N VAL A 16 -26.76 -27.25 -10.43
CA VAL A 16 -27.05 -28.69 -10.36
C VAL A 16 -28.42 -28.91 -10.98
N VAL A 17 -28.49 -29.65 -12.06
CA VAL A 17 -29.75 -30.32 -12.50
C VAL A 17 -29.60 -31.81 -12.30
N ALA A 18 -30.34 -32.31 -11.35
CA ALA A 18 -30.49 -33.75 -11.14
C ALA A 18 -31.51 -34.32 -12.13
N CYS A 19 -31.13 -35.40 -12.82
CA CYS A 19 -32.12 -36.35 -13.35
C CYS A 19 -31.74 -37.74 -12.86
N LYS A 20 -32.62 -38.30 -12.03
CA LYS A 20 -32.70 -39.74 -11.72
C LYS A 20 -33.35 -40.45 -12.87
N THR A 21 -32.78 -41.56 -13.30
CA THR A 21 -33.54 -42.76 -13.71
C THR A 21 -32.69 -44.00 -13.49
N ASP A 22 -33.33 -45.01 -12.91
CA ASP A 22 -32.78 -46.30 -12.52
C ASP A 22 -32.65 -47.31 -13.68
N ASN A 23 -31.59 -48.10 -13.63
CA ASN A 23 -31.49 -49.56 -13.80
C ASN A 23 -31.34 -50.20 -15.21
N PRO A 24 -30.83 -51.44 -15.31
CA PRO A 24 -29.48 -51.92 -14.94
C PRO A 24 -28.77 -52.68 -16.08
N LYS A 25 -27.45 -52.92 -15.87
CA LYS A 25 -26.60 -54.02 -16.41
C LYS A 25 -26.33 -54.09 -17.89
N THR A 26 -25.08 -53.85 -18.26
CA THR A 26 -24.14 -54.84 -18.81
C THR A 26 -22.74 -54.29 -18.79
N ASP A 27 -21.83 -55.03 -18.16
CA ASP A 27 -20.37 -54.77 -18.19
C ASP A 27 -19.85 -54.88 -19.61
N VAL A 28 -19.38 -53.78 -20.18
CA VAL A 28 -18.40 -53.73 -21.25
C VAL A 28 -17.38 -52.67 -20.84
N PRO A 29 -16.09 -52.93 -20.80
CA PRO A 29 -15.09 -51.91 -20.49
C PRO A 29 -15.10 -50.89 -21.61
N VAL A 30 -15.55 -49.68 -21.30
CA VAL A 30 -15.43 -48.55 -22.20
C VAL A 30 -14.05 -47.94 -21.94
N ASP A 31 -13.17 -48.03 -22.92
CA ASP A 31 -11.89 -47.28 -22.94
C ASP A 31 -12.18 -45.80 -22.82
N LYS A 32 -11.66 -45.18 -21.78
CA LYS A 32 -11.76 -43.74 -21.57
C LYS A 32 -10.58 -43.05 -22.24
N GLU A 33 -10.85 -42.06 -23.06
CA GLU A 33 -9.81 -41.23 -23.72
C GLU A 33 -9.51 -39.96 -22.87
N TRP A 34 -8.24 -39.61 -22.79
CA TRP A 34 -7.80 -38.34 -22.24
C TRP A 34 -7.87 -37.24 -23.31
N CYS A 35 -8.25 -36.04 -22.91
CA CYS A 35 -8.38 -34.90 -23.78
C CYS A 35 -7.46 -33.78 -23.28
N VAL A 36 -6.64 -33.21 -24.17
CA VAL A 36 -5.87 -32.00 -23.93
C VAL A 36 -6.75 -30.83 -24.24
N GLU A 37 -6.97 -29.97 -23.25
CA GLU A 37 -7.66 -28.69 -23.40
C GLU A 37 -6.68 -27.54 -23.12
N LEU A 38 -6.53 -26.63 -24.06
CA LEU A 38 -5.65 -25.48 -23.93
C LEU A 38 -6.22 -24.53 -22.87
N THR A 39 -5.37 -24.08 -21.94
CA THR A 39 -5.72 -23.07 -20.94
C THR A 39 -5.07 -21.73 -21.20
N SER A 40 -4.06 -21.67 -22.08
CA SER A 40 -3.53 -20.43 -22.66
C SER A 40 -4.28 -20.04 -23.93
N ASN A 41 -3.91 -18.90 -24.53
CA ASN A 41 -4.49 -18.41 -25.77
C ASN A 41 -4.18 -19.35 -26.96
N GLU A 42 -5.13 -19.50 -27.88
CA GLU A 42 -4.92 -20.26 -29.13
C GLU A 42 -4.07 -19.49 -30.15
N VAL A 43 -3.97 -18.18 -30.01
CA VAL A 43 -3.14 -17.29 -30.83
C VAL A 43 -2.30 -16.45 -29.90
N MET A 44 -0.99 -16.45 -30.10
CA MET A 44 -0.02 -15.67 -29.37
C MET A 44 0.70 -14.70 -30.29
N GLU A 45 0.78 -13.43 -29.95
CA GLU A 45 1.33 -12.38 -30.82
C GLU A 45 2.62 -11.83 -30.20
N PHE A 46 3.64 -11.69 -31.01
CA PHE A 46 4.97 -11.22 -30.63
C PHE A 46 5.38 -9.99 -31.46
N PRO A 47 6.09 -9.04 -30.84
CA PRO A 47 6.73 -7.96 -31.57
C PRO A 47 7.89 -8.48 -32.45
N ALA A 48 8.44 -7.60 -33.27
CA ALA A 48 9.54 -7.95 -34.16
C ALA A 48 10.82 -8.37 -33.41
N GLU A 49 11.03 -7.84 -32.23
CA GLU A 49 12.17 -8.16 -31.35
C GLU A 49 12.15 -9.59 -30.83
N GLY A 50 10.99 -10.25 -30.92
CA GLY A 50 10.78 -11.58 -30.35
C GLY A 50 10.34 -11.51 -28.90
N GLY A 51 10.58 -12.57 -28.14
CA GLY A 51 10.21 -12.64 -26.72
C GLY A 51 10.02 -14.08 -26.27
N GLU A 52 9.65 -14.23 -25.02
CA GLU A 52 9.35 -15.52 -24.40
C GLU A 52 7.90 -15.54 -23.94
N ASP A 53 7.27 -16.74 -23.94
CA ASP A 53 5.91 -16.93 -23.46
C ASP A 53 5.70 -18.39 -23.05
N ARG A 54 4.56 -18.69 -22.46
CA ARG A 54 4.21 -20.00 -21.91
C ARG A 54 2.89 -20.51 -22.46
N ILE A 55 2.91 -21.73 -22.99
CA ILE A 55 1.69 -22.45 -23.34
C ILE A 55 1.28 -23.32 -22.18
N THR A 56 0.02 -23.24 -21.76
CA THR A 56 -0.54 -24.04 -20.67
C THR A 56 -1.74 -24.86 -21.14
N TRP A 57 -1.91 -26.05 -20.56
CA TRP A 57 -3.01 -26.97 -20.87
C TRP A 57 -3.43 -27.78 -19.67
N GLU A 58 -4.64 -28.31 -19.71
CA GLU A 58 -5.15 -29.30 -18.77
C GLU A 58 -5.42 -30.63 -19.45
N LEU A 59 -5.12 -31.71 -18.75
CA LEU A 59 -5.51 -33.06 -19.15
C LEU A 59 -6.82 -33.41 -18.45
N LYS A 60 -7.93 -33.40 -19.19
CA LYS A 60 -9.24 -33.82 -18.65
C LYS A 60 -9.45 -35.33 -18.86
N GLU A 61 -9.72 -36.04 -17.75
CA GLU A 61 -9.92 -37.47 -17.75
C GLU A 61 -11.25 -37.83 -18.39
N VAL A 62 -11.20 -38.56 -19.48
CA VAL A 62 -12.37 -39.21 -20.08
C VAL A 62 -12.25 -40.72 -20.05
N VAL A 63 -11.26 -41.36 -19.47
CA VAL A 63 -11.01 -42.79 -19.15
C VAL A 63 -9.72 -43.35 -19.78
N ARG A 64 -8.88 -43.71 -18.94
CA ARG A 64 -7.60 -44.44 -18.90
C ARG A 64 -6.97 -44.92 -20.24
N ALA A 65 -5.86 -44.34 -20.58
CA ALA A 65 -4.78 -45.03 -21.32
C ALA A 65 -3.40 -44.59 -20.77
N ALA A 66 -2.42 -45.39 -21.04
CA ALA A 66 -1.07 -45.35 -20.48
C ALA A 66 -0.36 -44.02 -20.61
N SER A 67 0.56 -43.80 -19.68
CA SER A 67 1.51 -42.68 -19.61
C SER A 67 2.09 -42.30 -20.97
N ASN A 68 1.59 -41.25 -21.57
CA ASN A 68 2.31 -40.54 -22.61
C ASN A 68 2.32 -39.05 -22.21
N ASP A 69 3.51 -38.53 -22.09
CA ASP A 69 3.72 -37.09 -21.88
C ASP A 69 3.23 -36.33 -23.13
N CYS A 70 2.73 -35.09 -22.94
CA CYS A 70 2.45 -34.22 -24.07
C CYS A 70 3.76 -33.93 -24.82
N VAL A 71 3.72 -34.04 -26.14
CA VAL A 71 4.87 -33.75 -26.99
C VAL A 71 4.53 -32.48 -27.78
N LEU A 72 5.37 -31.46 -27.64
CA LEU A 72 5.26 -30.25 -28.44
C LEU A 72 6.22 -30.27 -29.60
N SER A 73 5.80 -29.76 -30.74
CA SER A 73 6.61 -29.62 -31.94
C SER A 73 6.21 -28.37 -32.74
N THR A 74 7.18 -27.80 -33.44
CA THR A 74 6.94 -26.73 -34.40
C THR A 74 7.81 -26.94 -35.64
N GLU A 75 7.35 -26.53 -36.80
CA GLU A 75 8.14 -26.49 -38.04
C GLU A 75 8.80 -25.10 -38.23
N ALA A 76 8.38 -24.09 -37.44
CA ALA A 76 8.92 -22.75 -37.47
C ALA A 76 10.26 -22.70 -36.74
N GLN A 77 11.37 -22.54 -37.47
CA GLN A 77 12.72 -22.57 -36.92
C GLN A 77 13.05 -21.41 -36.00
N TRP A 78 12.26 -20.39 -36.03
CA TRP A 78 12.38 -19.18 -35.21
C TRP A 78 11.56 -19.26 -33.90
N ILE A 79 10.90 -20.37 -33.65
CA ILE A 79 10.25 -20.71 -32.39
C ILE A 79 11.06 -21.80 -31.70
N VAL A 80 11.60 -21.51 -30.54
CA VAL A 80 12.42 -22.46 -29.77
C VAL A 80 11.59 -22.94 -28.59
N LEU A 81 11.31 -24.22 -28.53
CA LEU A 81 10.54 -24.86 -27.44
C LEU A 81 11.49 -25.33 -26.35
N ALA A 82 11.18 -25.05 -25.10
CA ALA A 82 11.82 -25.62 -23.94
C ALA A 82 11.33 -27.06 -23.69
N GLU A 83 11.85 -27.75 -22.68
CA GLU A 83 11.38 -29.05 -22.28
C GLU A 83 9.95 -28.93 -21.70
N ALA A 84 9.04 -29.77 -22.23
CA ALA A 84 7.64 -29.71 -21.79
C ALA A 84 7.48 -30.27 -20.37
N ASN A 85 6.77 -29.56 -19.54
CA ASN A 85 6.31 -30.02 -18.23
C ASN A 85 4.95 -30.74 -18.33
N ALA A 86 4.42 -31.20 -17.21
CA ALA A 86 3.15 -31.92 -17.17
C ALA A 86 1.94 -31.14 -17.72
N ASN A 87 1.94 -29.84 -17.63
CA ASN A 87 0.83 -28.96 -17.97
C ASN A 87 1.22 -27.65 -18.64
N TYR A 88 2.53 -27.44 -18.92
CA TYR A 88 3.00 -26.24 -19.62
C TYR A 88 4.29 -26.50 -20.40
N CYS A 89 4.59 -25.59 -21.31
CA CYS A 89 5.87 -25.54 -22.04
C CYS A 89 6.21 -24.05 -22.28
N ASP A 90 7.39 -23.67 -21.87
CA ASP A 90 7.95 -22.37 -22.20
C ASP A 90 8.54 -22.41 -23.61
N PHE A 91 8.48 -21.29 -24.30
CA PHE A 91 9.08 -21.16 -25.62
C PHE A 91 9.52 -19.73 -25.86
N SER A 92 10.49 -19.58 -26.74
CA SER A 92 10.97 -18.27 -27.16
C SER A 92 10.81 -18.08 -28.66
N VAL A 93 10.67 -16.82 -29.05
CA VAL A 93 10.52 -16.37 -30.44
C VAL A 93 11.71 -15.49 -30.80
N GLU A 94 12.51 -15.92 -31.79
CA GLU A 94 13.67 -15.17 -32.23
C GLU A 94 13.27 -13.86 -32.94
N ALA A 95 14.10 -12.83 -32.86
CA ALA A 95 13.87 -11.56 -33.53
C ALA A 95 13.62 -11.73 -35.05
N ASN A 96 12.75 -10.88 -35.60
CA ASN A 96 12.36 -10.92 -37.00
C ASN A 96 12.78 -9.63 -37.72
N ASP A 97 13.86 -9.72 -38.49
CA ASP A 97 14.34 -8.58 -39.30
C ASP A 97 13.60 -8.45 -40.67
N GLY A 98 12.61 -9.31 -40.92
CA GLY A 98 11.87 -9.40 -42.19
C GLY A 98 10.41 -8.94 -42.10
N GLU A 99 9.57 -9.45 -42.99
CA GLU A 99 8.12 -9.24 -42.98
C GLU A 99 7.47 -10.07 -41.87
N ALA A 100 6.24 -9.67 -41.45
CA ALA A 100 5.45 -10.41 -40.47
C ALA A 100 5.37 -11.89 -40.82
N ARG A 101 5.46 -12.75 -39.81
CA ARG A 101 5.48 -14.20 -40.00
C ARG A 101 4.56 -14.91 -39.02
N GLU A 102 4.12 -16.09 -39.42
CA GLU A 102 3.24 -16.95 -38.63
C GLU A 102 3.83 -18.36 -38.54
N GLY A 103 3.76 -18.95 -37.36
CA GLY A 103 4.18 -20.33 -37.08
C GLY A 103 3.15 -21.04 -36.22
N VAL A 104 3.24 -22.37 -36.15
CA VAL A 104 2.32 -23.16 -35.33
C VAL A 104 3.10 -24.06 -34.41
N ILE A 105 2.72 -24.05 -33.12
CA ILE A 105 3.17 -25.04 -32.15
C ILE A 105 2.06 -26.10 -32.02
N VAL A 106 2.41 -27.35 -32.19
CA VAL A 106 1.48 -28.50 -32.14
C VAL A 106 1.70 -29.25 -30.84
N ILE A 107 0.70 -29.28 -29.97
CA ILE A 107 0.67 -30.13 -28.78
C ILE A 107 0.06 -31.45 -29.16
N THR A 108 0.81 -32.55 -29.02
CA THR A 108 0.35 -33.89 -29.33
C THR A 108 0.23 -34.71 -28.06
N TYR A 109 -0.94 -35.30 -27.83
CA TYR A 109 -1.21 -36.25 -26.78
C TYR A 109 -1.94 -37.48 -27.35
N GLY A 110 -1.26 -38.58 -27.43
CA GLY A 110 -1.80 -39.77 -28.13
C GLY A 110 -2.10 -39.49 -29.60
N VAL A 111 -3.36 -39.59 -29.98
CA VAL A 111 -3.83 -39.26 -31.35
C VAL A 111 -4.36 -37.86 -31.52
N GLN A 112 -4.49 -37.13 -30.43
CA GLN A 112 -5.03 -35.78 -30.42
C GLN A 112 -3.94 -34.75 -30.68
N LYS A 113 -4.29 -33.70 -31.41
CA LYS A 113 -3.43 -32.54 -31.67
C LYS A 113 -4.18 -31.26 -31.41
N VAL A 114 -3.55 -30.36 -30.66
CA VAL A 114 -4.01 -29.01 -30.44
C VAL A 114 -2.97 -28.06 -31.01
N ASN A 115 -3.41 -27.05 -31.77
CA ASN A 115 -2.53 -26.10 -32.41
C ASN A 115 -2.59 -24.77 -31.68
N VAL A 116 -1.44 -24.16 -31.44
CA VAL A 116 -1.28 -22.78 -30.99
C VAL A 116 -0.60 -22.03 -32.10
N THR A 117 -1.22 -20.97 -32.57
CA THR A 117 -0.69 -20.11 -33.63
C THR A 117 0.16 -19.01 -33.02
N VAL A 118 1.40 -18.88 -33.46
CA VAL A 118 2.32 -17.80 -33.06
C VAL A 118 2.46 -16.85 -34.24
N LYS A 119 2.09 -15.61 -34.05
CA LYS A 119 2.25 -14.53 -35.01
C LYS A 119 3.33 -13.58 -34.54
N GLN A 120 4.21 -13.19 -35.42
CA GLN A 120 5.24 -12.22 -35.13
C GLN A 120 5.23 -11.08 -36.15
N ALA A 121 5.24 -9.86 -35.63
CA ALA A 121 5.36 -8.65 -36.45
C ALA A 121 6.68 -8.64 -37.24
N GLY A 122 6.69 -7.98 -38.38
CA GLY A 122 7.91 -7.72 -39.14
C GLY A 122 8.67 -6.51 -38.58
N ALA A 123 9.96 -6.44 -38.84
CA ALA A 123 10.78 -5.28 -38.45
C ALA A 123 10.25 -3.95 -39.00
N THR A 124 9.43 -4.01 -40.04
CA THR A 124 8.73 -2.86 -40.64
C THR A 124 7.33 -2.62 -40.08
N ASP A 125 6.80 -3.58 -39.29
CA ASP A 125 5.46 -3.51 -38.68
C ASP A 125 5.51 -2.98 -37.24
N ASN A 126 6.69 -2.52 -36.79
CA ASN A 126 6.74 -1.70 -35.58
C ASN A 126 5.73 -0.56 -35.81
N PRO A 127 4.72 -0.35 -34.97
CA PRO A 127 3.79 0.75 -35.14
C PRO A 127 4.51 2.07 -34.92
N GLN A 128 5.40 2.38 -35.86
CA GLN A 128 5.81 3.75 -36.04
C GLN A 128 4.60 4.43 -36.67
N PRO A 129 4.04 5.44 -36.01
CA PRO A 129 2.90 6.15 -36.53
C PRO A 129 3.14 6.50 -38.00
N ASP A 130 2.14 6.24 -38.83
CA ASP A 130 2.13 6.62 -40.23
C ASP A 130 2.64 8.05 -40.40
N PRO A 131 3.49 8.35 -41.39
CA PRO A 131 4.07 9.69 -41.55
C PRO A 131 2.94 10.70 -41.65
N GLN A 132 2.87 11.58 -40.68
CA GLN A 132 1.89 12.63 -40.45
C GLN A 132 1.47 13.38 -41.71
N PRO A 133 0.22 13.39 -42.11
CA PRO A 133 -0.27 14.39 -43.06
C PRO A 133 -0.40 15.73 -42.30
N GLU A 134 0.31 16.73 -42.83
CA GLU A 134 0.23 18.15 -42.49
C GLU A 134 0.07 18.54 -40.99
N ASN A 135 1.16 18.87 -40.41
CA ASN A 135 1.51 19.66 -39.21
C ASN A 135 0.38 20.41 -38.44
N TRP A 136 -0.63 19.71 -37.91
CA TRP A 136 -1.58 20.33 -36.99
C TRP A 136 -0.95 20.74 -35.67
N PHE A 137 0.09 20.00 -35.23
CA PHE A 137 0.77 20.25 -34.00
C PHE A 137 2.30 20.17 -34.14
N ALA A 138 3.00 21.17 -33.63
CA ALA A 138 4.43 21.07 -33.39
C ALA A 138 4.63 20.59 -31.94
N ILE A 139 5.13 19.38 -31.79
CA ILE A 139 5.46 18.79 -30.49
C ILE A 139 6.96 18.82 -30.32
N SER A 140 7.45 19.33 -29.18
CA SER A 140 8.86 19.27 -28.81
C SER A 140 9.00 18.75 -27.36
N VAL A 141 9.85 17.77 -27.18
CA VAL A 141 10.32 17.32 -25.86
C VAL A 141 11.50 18.20 -25.50
N GLN A 142 11.40 18.99 -24.45
CA GLN A 142 12.42 19.97 -24.04
C GLN A 142 13.38 19.41 -23.02
N GLU A 143 12.84 18.69 -22.04
CA GLU A 143 13.60 18.09 -20.95
C GLU A 143 12.98 16.72 -20.64
N VAL A 144 13.82 15.73 -20.39
CA VAL A 144 13.40 14.39 -19.95
C VAL A 144 14.26 14.05 -18.76
N HIS A 145 13.62 13.79 -17.65
CA HIS A 145 14.25 13.38 -16.39
C HIS A 145 13.57 12.12 -15.86
N ALA A 146 14.28 11.38 -15.05
CA ALA A 146 13.67 10.30 -14.30
C ALA A 146 12.46 10.84 -13.49
N GLY A 147 11.32 10.23 -13.68
CA GLY A 147 10.08 10.66 -13.01
C GLY A 147 9.36 11.86 -13.63
N SER A 148 9.97 12.63 -14.54
CA SER A 148 9.33 13.78 -15.16
C SER A 148 9.80 14.07 -16.58
N ALA A 149 8.95 14.74 -17.36
CA ALA A 149 9.34 15.30 -18.67
C ALA A 149 8.66 16.64 -18.89
N ILE A 150 9.32 17.51 -19.63
CA ILE A 150 8.78 18.79 -20.05
C ILE A 150 8.58 18.77 -21.56
N THR A 151 7.36 19.00 -21.97
CA THR A 151 7.00 19.07 -23.39
C THR A 151 6.37 20.41 -23.73
N GLN A 152 6.53 20.80 -24.97
CA GLN A 152 5.82 21.94 -25.54
C GLN A 152 5.04 21.51 -26.78
N VAL A 153 3.76 21.83 -26.80
CA VAL A 153 2.86 21.62 -27.93
C VAL A 153 2.39 22.96 -28.44
N THR A 154 2.46 23.15 -29.73
CA THR A 154 1.98 24.37 -30.41
C THR A 154 1.05 23.96 -31.53
N PRO A 155 -0.28 24.22 -31.42
CA PRO A 155 -1.22 23.94 -32.49
C PRO A 155 -1.04 24.94 -33.65
N ALA A 156 -1.33 24.51 -34.87
CA ALA A 156 -1.35 25.38 -36.05
C ALA A 156 -2.47 26.44 -36.00
N ASP A 157 -3.62 26.10 -35.38
CA ASP A 157 -4.70 27.00 -35.04
C ASP A 157 -4.75 27.21 -33.53
N GLY A 158 -4.44 28.40 -33.06
CA GLY A 158 -4.42 28.76 -31.65
C GLY A 158 -5.79 28.79 -30.96
N GLU A 159 -6.88 28.80 -31.75
CA GLU A 159 -8.26 28.81 -31.25
C GLU A 159 -8.84 27.38 -31.12
N MET A 160 -8.17 26.39 -31.68
CA MET A 160 -8.59 24.99 -31.62
C MET A 160 -8.41 24.43 -30.20
N TYR A 161 -9.44 23.72 -29.70
CA TYR A 161 -9.28 22.85 -28.53
C TYR A 161 -8.57 21.57 -28.94
N TYR A 162 -7.70 21.07 -28.10
CA TYR A 162 -7.01 19.80 -28.34
C TYR A 162 -6.80 19.01 -27.05
N VAL A 163 -6.91 17.70 -27.13
CA VAL A 163 -6.51 16.77 -26.09
C VAL A 163 -4.99 16.61 -26.15
N MET A 164 -4.35 16.56 -25.00
CA MET A 164 -2.95 16.24 -24.85
C MET A 164 -2.80 15.33 -23.64
N TYR A 165 -2.27 14.13 -23.83
CA TYR A 165 -2.11 13.15 -22.77
C TYR A 165 -0.81 12.37 -22.94
N LEU A 166 -0.29 11.90 -21.80
CA LEU A 166 0.89 11.05 -21.78
C LEU A 166 0.48 9.68 -21.26
N GLU A 167 0.67 8.65 -22.09
CA GLU A 167 0.34 7.27 -21.75
C GLU A 167 1.55 6.36 -21.94
N GLN A 168 1.56 5.20 -21.28
CA GLN A 168 2.58 4.19 -21.49
C GLN A 168 2.31 3.40 -22.76
N VAL A 169 3.38 3.09 -23.49
CA VAL A 169 3.25 2.25 -24.68
C VAL A 169 2.70 0.87 -24.36
N SER A 170 3.06 0.31 -23.19
CA SER A 170 2.50 -0.97 -22.70
C SER A 170 0.98 -0.93 -22.55
N TYR A 171 0.42 0.15 -21.99
CA TYR A 171 -1.03 0.30 -21.88
C TYR A 171 -1.72 0.24 -23.24
N LEU A 172 -1.16 0.90 -24.24
CA LEU A 172 -1.71 0.88 -25.61
C LEU A 172 -1.64 -0.54 -26.20
N GLN A 173 -0.55 -1.27 -25.94
CA GLN A 173 -0.38 -2.64 -26.39
C GLN A 173 -1.34 -3.62 -25.70
N GLU A 174 -1.44 -3.57 -24.38
CA GLU A 174 -2.33 -4.43 -23.58
C GLU A 174 -3.81 -4.24 -23.94
N ASN A 175 -4.21 -3.00 -24.25
CA ASN A 175 -5.58 -2.69 -24.66
C ASN A 175 -5.80 -2.77 -26.18
N HIS A 176 -4.81 -3.27 -26.93
CA HIS A 176 -4.87 -3.43 -28.40
C HIS A 176 -5.18 -2.13 -29.15
N ILE A 177 -4.76 -0.99 -28.60
CA ILE A 177 -4.96 0.33 -29.21
C ILE A 177 -3.86 0.55 -30.26
N THR A 178 -4.23 0.41 -31.52
CA THR A 178 -3.32 0.51 -32.66
C THR A 178 -3.73 1.61 -33.66
N THR A 179 -4.91 2.20 -33.46
CA THR A 179 -5.45 3.25 -34.35
C THR A 179 -5.87 4.48 -33.57
N ALA A 180 -5.87 5.63 -34.26
CA ALA A 180 -6.36 6.89 -33.73
C ALA A 180 -7.83 6.82 -33.26
N GLU A 181 -8.64 6.05 -33.97
CA GLU A 181 -10.05 5.85 -33.65
C GLU A 181 -10.22 5.06 -32.34
N GLN A 182 -9.45 3.98 -32.15
CA GLN A 182 -9.45 3.20 -30.90
C GLN A 182 -8.99 4.04 -29.71
N LEU A 183 -7.94 4.85 -29.87
CA LEU A 183 -7.47 5.74 -28.82
C LEU A 183 -8.52 6.78 -28.45
N TRP A 184 -9.19 7.37 -29.44
CA TRP A 184 -10.28 8.32 -29.18
C TRP A 184 -11.46 7.64 -28.46
N GLU A 185 -11.84 6.42 -28.84
CA GLU A 185 -12.92 5.68 -28.18
C GLU A 185 -12.59 5.38 -26.72
N ASP A 186 -11.34 4.96 -26.44
CA ASP A 186 -10.84 4.69 -25.09
C ASP A 186 -10.86 5.97 -24.23
N ASP A 187 -10.28 7.04 -24.72
CA ASP A 187 -10.27 8.35 -24.07
C ASP A 187 -11.68 8.86 -23.79
N PHE A 188 -12.55 8.80 -24.80
CA PHE A 188 -13.92 9.31 -24.69
C PHE A 188 -14.69 8.60 -23.58
N TYR A 189 -14.63 7.27 -23.55
CA TYR A 189 -15.30 6.46 -22.53
C TYR A 189 -14.76 6.75 -21.12
N ALA A 190 -13.45 6.84 -20.97
CA ALA A 190 -12.82 7.16 -19.69
C ALA A 190 -13.19 8.57 -19.22
N PHE A 191 -13.15 9.56 -20.09
CA PHE A 191 -13.47 10.96 -19.73
C PHE A 191 -14.95 11.15 -19.43
N GLU A 192 -15.85 10.50 -20.19
CA GLU A 192 -17.30 10.53 -19.95
C GLU A 192 -17.65 9.95 -18.57
N ASN A 193 -17.11 8.77 -18.23
CA ASN A 193 -17.33 8.15 -16.93
C ASN A 193 -16.84 9.04 -15.77
N ASN A 194 -15.67 9.63 -15.92
CA ASN A 194 -15.11 10.52 -14.89
C ASN A 194 -15.92 11.82 -14.73
N ALA A 195 -16.43 12.36 -15.82
CA ALA A 195 -17.32 13.53 -15.81
C ALA A 195 -18.62 13.21 -15.06
N LEU A 196 -19.26 12.07 -15.38
CA LEU A 196 -20.49 11.60 -14.72
C LEU A 196 -20.30 11.38 -13.22
N GLN A 197 -19.17 10.79 -12.80
CA GLN A 197 -18.88 10.57 -11.37
C GLN A 197 -18.73 11.88 -10.59
N ARG A 198 -18.39 12.98 -11.26
CA ARG A 198 -18.19 14.31 -10.66
C ARG A 198 -19.39 15.25 -10.85
N ASP A 199 -20.48 14.77 -11.44
CA ASP A 199 -21.67 15.57 -11.80
C ASP A 199 -21.33 16.79 -12.66
N MET A 200 -20.39 16.60 -13.63
CA MET A 200 -19.92 17.62 -14.56
C MET A 200 -20.29 17.23 -16.01
N ASN A 201 -20.44 18.21 -16.91
CA ASN A 201 -20.44 17.88 -18.32
C ASN A 201 -19.01 17.59 -18.80
N LEU A 202 -18.90 16.86 -19.92
CA LEU A 202 -17.62 16.37 -20.40
C LEU A 202 -16.60 17.48 -20.65
N LYS A 203 -17.02 18.61 -21.26
CA LYS A 203 -16.14 19.75 -21.52
C LYS A 203 -15.64 20.39 -20.21
N GLU A 204 -16.52 20.59 -19.24
CA GLU A 204 -16.16 21.16 -17.94
C GLU A 204 -15.16 20.25 -17.21
N TYR A 205 -15.41 18.95 -17.23
CA TYR A 205 -14.48 17.96 -16.66
C TYR A 205 -13.11 18.03 -17.32
N MET A 206 -13.04 17.91 -18.65
CA MET A 206 -11.77 17.88 -19.39
C MET A 206 -10.95 19.18 -19.22
N LEU A 207 -11.61 20.33 -19.13
CA LEU A 207 -10.95 21.60 -18.82
C LEU A 207 -10.43 21.64 -17.38
N SER A 208 -11.25 21.22 -16.42
CA SER A 208 -10.87 21.21 -14.99
C SER A 208 -9.75 20.20 -14.68
N ALA A 209 -9.74 19.08 -15.39
CA ALA A 209 -8.73 18.04 -15.24
C ALA A 209 -7.44 18.29 -16.05
N SER A 210 -7.34 19.43 -16.75
CA SER A 210 -6.21 19.77 -17.61
C SER A 210 -5.89 18.70 -18.67
N ILE A 211 -6.95 18.15 -19.29
CA ILE A 211 -6.88 17.16 -20.37
C ILE A 211 -6.98 17.86 -21.72
N VAL A 212 -7.81 18.91 -21.81
CA VAL A 212 -8.01 19.70 -23.01
C VAL A 212 -7.41 21.09 -22.86
N PHE A 213 -6.78 21.56 -23.93
CA PHE A 213 -6.02 22.79 -23.97
C PHE A 213 -6.40 23.63 -25.16
N GLN A 214 -5.92 24.88 -25.17
CA GLN A 214 -6.02 25.83 -26.27
C GLN A 214 -4.74 26.66 -26.38
N GLY A 215 -4.30 26.99 -27.58
CA GLY A 215 -3.06 27.71 -27.80
C GLY A 215 -1.80 26.90 -27.47
N ALA A 216 -0.62 27.55 -27.49
CA ALA A 216 0.63 26.87 -27.16
C ALA A 216 0.72 26.54 -25.67
N GLN A 217 1.06 25.31 -25.35
CA GLN A 217 1.21 24.83 -23.97
C GLN A 217 2.60 24.25 -23.72
N ARG A 218 3.15 24.58 -22.55
CA ARG A 218 4.33 23.93 -21.99
C ARG A 218 3.88 23.19 -20.75
N VAL A 219 3.97 21.86 -20.78
CA VAL A 219 3.47 20.98 -19.69
C VAL A 219 4.63 20.19 -19.12
N GLN A 220 4.66 20.12 -17.79
CA GLN A 220 5.50 19.20 -17.04
C GLN A 220 4.68 17.96 -16.72
N TRP A 221 5.14 16.83 -17.20
CA TRP A 221 4.58 15.51 -16.91
C TRP A 221 5.32 14.94 -15.71
N ASN A 222 4.59 14.53 -14.70
CA ASN A 222 5.11 13.79 -13.56
C ASN A 222 4.73 12.31 -13.73
N LYS A 223 5.45 11.40 -13.10
CA LYS A 223 5.25 9.95 -13.20
C LYS A 223 5.74 9.32 -14.52
N VAL A 224 6.66 9.96 -15.21
CA VAL A 224 7.35 9.33 -16.34
C VAL A 224 8.32 8.30 -15.76
N ARG A 225 8.18 7.03 -16.15
CA ARG A 225 8.97 5.95 -15.55
C ARG A 225 10.34 5.82 -16.22
N PRO A 226 11.44 5.74 -15.45
CA PRO A 226 12.75 5.40 -16.01
C PRO A 226 12.70 4.08 -16.79
N GLY A 227 13.39 4.04 -17.93
CA GLY A 227 13.45 2.85 -18.78
C GLY A 227 12.17 2.52 -19.56
N VAL A 228 11.03 3.08 -19.20
CA VAL A 228 9.74 2.80 -19.84
C VAL A 228 9.44 3.78 -20.96
N ASN A 229 9.03 3.25 -22.11
CA ASN A 229 8.54 4.07 -23.21
C ASN A 229 7.17 4.64 -22.87
N SER A 230 7.06 5.95 -22.87
CA SER A 230 5.78 6.66 -22.82
C SER A 230 5.53 7.35 -24.15
N VAL A 231 4.28 7.52 -24.50
CA VAL A 231 3.87 8.25 -25.70
C VAL A 231 3.05 9.47 -25.30
N LEU A 232 3.51 10.64 -25.70
CA LEU A 232 2.73 11.86 -25.66
C LEU A 232 1.94 11.93 -26.98
N TYR A 233 0.63 11.94 -26.89
CA TYR A 233 -0.25 12.11 -28.04
C TYR A 233 -1.10 13.37 -27.93
N VAL A 234 -1.44 13.92 -29.09
CA VAL A 234 -2.19 15.17 -29.20
C VAL A 234 -3.15 15.08 -30.40
N TYR A 235 -4.41 15.44 -30.20
CA TYR A 235 -5.38 15.55 -31.27
C TYR A 235 -6.37 16.70 -31.04
N GLY A 236 -6.79 17.36 -32.15
CA GLY A 236 -7.75 18.44 -32.11
C GLY A 236 -9.17 17.95 -31.87
N VAL A 237 -9.93 18.70 -31.09
CA VAL A 237 -11.31 18.37 -30.74
C VAL A 237 -12.24 19.56 -30.90
N LYS A 238 -13.52 19.24 -31.20
CA LYS A 238 -14.61 20.19 -31.24
C LYS A 238 -15.76 19.69 -30.38
N PHE A 239 -16.10 20.46 -29.37
CA PHE A 239 -17.20 20.13 -28.47
C PHE A 239 -18.57 20.44 -29.11
N SER A 240 -19.57 19.62 -28.72
CA SER A 240 -20.97 19.94 -28.97
C SER A 240 -21.38 21.24 -28.26
N GLU A 241 -22.45 21.87 -28.68
CA GLU A 241 -22.92 23.17 -28.13
C GLU A 241 -23.16 23.10 -26.61
N ASN A 242 -23.64 21.97 -26.10
CA ASN A 242 -23.89 21.74 -24.67
C ASN A 242 -22.69 21.19 -23.92
N GLY A 243 -21.57 20.93 -24.58
CA GLY A 243 -20.35 20.36 -23.96
C GLY A 243 -20.47 18.90 -23.50
N ALA A 244 -21.52 18.18 -23.91
CA ALA A 244 -21.75 16.80 -23.48
C ALA A 244 -20.98 15.76 -24.30
N SER A 245 -20.45 16.13 -25.46
CA SER A 245 -19.66 15.28 -26.34
C SER A 245 -18.62 16.09 -27.11
N TYR A 246 -17.67 15.40 -27.72
CA TYR A 246 -16.72 16.00 -28.67
C TYR A 246 -16.50 15.08 -29.89
N GLU A 247 -16.02 15.66 -30.95
CA GLU A 247 -15.55 14.98 -32.15
C GLU A 247 -14.08 15.32 -32.39
N THR A 248 -13.30 14.41 -32.94
CA THR A 248 -11.93 14.68 -33.37
C THR A 248 -11.98 15.50 -34.67
N VAL A 249 -11.10 16.51 -34.80
CA VAL A 249 -11.00 17.38 -35.97
C VAL A 249 -9.62 17.32 -36.64
N THR A 250 -8.70 16.58 -36.09
CA THR A 250 -7.37 16.31 -36.66
C THR A 250 -6.99 14.86 -36.47
N ASP A 251 -6.01 14.39 -37.24
CA ASP A 251 -5.29 13.15 -36.90
C ASP A 251 -4.49 13.31 -35.61
N ILE A 252 -4.10 12.18 -34.98
CA ILE A 252 -3.31 12.17 -33.78
C ILE A 252 -1.84 12.41 -34.14
N ALA A 253 -1.24 13.38 -33.48
CA ALA A 253 0.19 13.60 -33.46
C ALA A 253 0.77 13.03 -32.17
N TRP A 254 1.92 12.37 -32.21
CA TRP A 254 2.58 11.82 -31.05
C TRP A 254 4.09 11.89 -31.08
N THR A 255 4.69 11.74 -29.88
CA THR A 255 6.12 11.59 -29.72
C THR A 255 6.39 10.65 -28.53
N THR A 256 7.50 9.94 -28.56
CA THR A 256 7.90 9.05 -27.47
C THR A 256 8.82 9.75 -26.48
N ILE A 257 8.68 9.37 -25.21
CA ILE A 257 9.49 9.85 -24.10
C ILE A 257 9.98 8.62 -23.33
N LYS A 258 11.28 8.50 -23.15
CA LYS A 258 11.90 7.42 -22.37
C LYS A 258 13.04 8.01 -21.55
N PRO A 259 12.85 8.22 -20.24
CA PRO A 259 13.95 8.56 -19.35
C PRO A 259 14.94 7.39 -19.20
N ASP A 260 16.20 7.70 -19.01
CA ASP A 260 17.22 6.69 -18.76
C ASP A 260 17.19 6.22 -17.28
N TYR A 261 17.65 5.00 -17.04
CA TYR A 261 17.98 4.53 -15.70
C TYR A 261 19.25 5.18 -15.17
N ALA A 262 19.35 5.27 -13.84
CA ALA A 262 20.63 5.59 -13.20
C ALA A 262 21.68 4.54 -13.58
N PRO A 263 22.92 4.95 -13.90
CA PRO A 263 24.00 4.00 -14.12
C PRO A 263 24.27 3.20 -12.85
N LEU A 264 24.35 1.87 -12.98
CA LEU A 264 24.67 1.00 -11.86
C LEU A 264 26.12 1.21 -11.40
N GLN A 265 26.30 1.24 -10.09
CA GLN A 265 27.57 1.41 -9.39
C GLN A 265 28.03 0.09 -8.80
N ASP A 266 29.30 -0.03 -8.47
CA ASP A 266 29.87 -1.19 -7.78
C ASP A 266 29.68 -1.04 -6.26
N VAL A 267 28.49 -1.42 -5.79
CA VAL A 267 28.05 -1.36 -4.39
C VAL A 267 27.52 -2.74 -4.01
N SER A 268 27.87 -3.21 -2.83
CA SER A 268 27.32 -4.43 -2.25
C SER A 268 27.05 -4.27 -0.76
N PHE A 269 26.33 -5.22 -0.20
CA PHE A 269 26.03 -5.28 1.24
C PHE A 269 26.41 -6.66 1.76
N ASP A 270 27.19 -6.68 2.84
CA ASP A 270 27.40 -7.91 3.62
C ASP A 270 26.19 -8.14 4.51
N LEU A 271 25.57 -9.31 4.35
CA LEU A 271 24.32 -9.70 5.01
C LEU A 271 24.57 -10.87 5.98
N ASP A 272 24.64 -10.59 7.29
CA ASP A 272 24.77 -11.59 8.34
C ASP A 272 23.38 -11.94 8.88
N LEU A 273 22.75 -12.97 8.30
CA LEU A 273 21.41 -13.41 8.66
C LEU A 273 21.45 -14.57 9.65
N LYS A 274 20.72 -14.42 10.76
CA LYS A 274 20.41 -15.49 11.69
C LYS A 274 18.91 -15.73 11.71
N VAL A 275 18.52 -16.98 11.66
CA VAL A 275 17.12 -17.42 11.74
C VAL A 275 16.96 -18.28 12.97
N SER A 276 15.93 -18.03 13.75
CA SER A 276 15.58 -18.81 14.95
C SER A 276 14.06 -18.97 15.01
N GLY A 277 13.56 -20.13 14.62
CA GLY A 277 12.13 -20.30 14.42
C GLY A 277 11.59 -19.36 13.34
N ALA A 278 10.69 -18.50 13.70
CA ALA A 278 10.12 -17.45 12.83
C ALA A 278 10.84 -16.09 12.99
N GLU A 279 11.76 -15.95 13.93
CA GLU A 279 12.49 -14.71 14.18
C GLU A 279 13.74 -14.63 13.32
N ILE A 280 14.03 -13.43 12.82
CA ILE A 280 15.25 -13.13 12.09
C ILE A 280 16.03 -12.01 12.78
N GLU A 281 17.35 -12.11 12.76
CA GLU A 281 18.30 -11.04 13.06
C GLU A 281 19.20 -10.89 11.83
N LEU A 282 19.20 -9.71 11.21
CA LEU A 282 19.95 -9.42 10.01
C LEU A 282 20.93 -8.28 10.25
N GLY A 283 22.21 -8.59 10.30
CA GLY A 283 23.28 -7.59 10.23
C GLY A 283 23.47 -7.13 8.79
N ILE A 284 23.43 -5.84 8.53
CA ILE A 284 23.65 -5.23 7.22
C ILE A 284 24.85 -4.31 7.31
N THR A 285 25.87 -4.57 6.48
CA THR A 285 27.07 -3.73 6.40
C THR A 285 27.28 -3.30 4.95
N PRO A 286 27.10 -1.99 4.64
CA PRO A 286 27.38 -1.49 3.30
C PRO A 286 28.87 -1.59 2.97
N GLU A 287 29.18 -2.02 1.73
CA GLU A 287 30.50 -2.01 1.14
C GLU A 287 30.55 -0.97 0.01
N ASN A 288 31.50 -0.04 0.09
CA ASN A 288 31.67 1.06 -0.87
C ASN A 288 30.46 2.00 -1.02
N TRP A 289 29.61 2.09 0.03
CA TRP A 289 28.40 2.90 0.03
C TRP A 289 28.21 3.65 1.34
N ASP A 290 28.05 4.97 1.25
CA ASP A 290 27.75 5.86 2.37
C ASP A 290 26.38 6.57 2.23
N GLY A 291 25.66 6.26 1.14
CA GLY A 291 24.33 6.77 0.84
C GLY A 291 23.19 5.95 1.50
N HIS A 292 22.00 6.17 0.99
CA HIS A 292 20.79 5.48 1.44
C HIS A 292 20.63 4.11 0.79
N TYR A 293 19.99 3.19 1.51
CA TYR A 293 19.62 1.88 0.98
C TYR A 293 18.29 1.42 1.58
N CYS A 294 17.63 0.52 0.87
CA CYS A 294 16.37 -0.08 1.30
C CYS A 294 16.55 -1.55 1.64
N VAL A 295 15.72 -2.01 2.57
CA VAL A 295 15.57 -3.42 2.92
C VAL A 295 14.16 -3.84 2.55
N LYS A 296 14.03 -4.92 1.79
CA LYS A 296 12.76 -5.49 1.41
C LYS A 296 12.75 -6.97 1.70
N ILE A 297 11.72 -7.45 2.40
CA ILE A 297 11.51 -8.85 2.71
C ILE A 297 10.29 -9.30 1.94
N VAL A 298 10.45 -10.32 1.11
CA VAL A 298 9.39 -10.85 0.27
C VAL A 298 9.27 -12.37 0.45
N ASP A 299 8.05 -12.87 0.42
CA ASP A 299 7.80 -14.32 0.43
C ASP A 299 7.76 -14.91 -0.98
N ALA A 300 7.65 -16.23 -1.06
CA ALA A 300 7.68 -16.97 -2.32
C ALA A 300 6.50 -16.70 -3.29
N ASN A 301 5.49 -15.90 -2.87
CA ASN A 301 4.38 -15.51 -3.73
C ASN A 301 4.59 -14.11 -4.35
N ASN A 302 5.70 -13.46 -4.06
CA ASN A 302 6.01 -12.12 -4.55
C ASN A 302 6.94 -12.20 -5.77
N ASP A 303 6.72 -11.36 -6.77
CA ASP A 303 7.53 -11.29 -8.00
C ASP A 303 9.02 -10.95 -7.74
N LEU A 304 9.34 -10.39 -6.57
CA LEU A 304 10.71 -10.12 -6.13
C LEU A 304 11.32 -11.26 -5.29
N TYR A 305 10.68 -12.41 -5.19
CA TYR A 305 11.29 -13.59 -4.58
C TYR A 305 12.31 -14.20 -5.53
N LEU A 306 13.49 -14.50 -5.00
CA LEU A 306 14.57 -15.17 -5.74
C LEU A 306 14.75 -16.59 -5.20
N GLY A 307 14.44 -17.57 -6.03
CA GLY A 307 14.70 -18.99 -5.76
C GLY A 307 16.15 -19.38 -5.99
N GLU A 308 16.45 -20.69 -5.81
CA GLU A 308 17.77 -21.23 -6.10
C GLU A 308 18.03 -21.22 -7.61
N GLY A 309 18.99 -20.44 -8.05
CA GLY A 309 19.38 -20.32 -9.46
C GLY A 309 18.75 -19.16 -10.20
N ASP A 310 17.84 -18.41 -9.56
CA ASP A 310 17.31 -17.20 -10.12
C ASP A 310 18.39 -16.11 -10.17
N SER A 311 18.25 -15.20 -11.13
CA SER A 311 19.15 -14.07 -11.33
C SER A 311 18.37 -12.77 -11.34
N ILE A 312 19.04 -11.71 -10.92
CA ILE A 312 18.54 -10.35 -11.09
C ILE A 312 18.76 -9.95 -12.54
N ASP A 313 17.71 -9.69 -13.26
CA ASP A 313 17.74 -9.23 -14.65
C ASP A 313 17.09 -7.84 -14.78
N ASP A 314 16.98 -7.36 -16.02
CA ASP A 314 16.42 -6.03 -16.29
C ASP A 314 14.94 -5.94 -15.90
N GLU A 315 14.15 -7.02 -16.03
CA GLU A 315 12.75 -7.06 -15.65
C GLU A 315 12.60 -6.98 -14.12
N TYR A 316 13.43 -7.72 -13.40
CA TYR A 316 13.50 -7.66 -11.95
C TYR A 316 13.84 -6.25 -11.46
N MET A 317 14.85 -5.62 -12.05
CA MET A 317 15.22 -4.24 -11.72
C MET A 317 14.11 -3.25 -12.06
N GLN A 318 13.32 -3.52 -13.09
CA GLN A 318 12.17 -2.71 -13.46
C GLN A 318 11.08 -2.72 -12.37
N VAL A 319 10.77 -3.89 -11.79
CA VAL A 319 9.77 -4.00 -10.70
C VAL A 319 10.18 -3.12 -9.51
N ILE A 320 11.44 -3.16 -9.10
CA ILE A 320 11.95 -2.31 -8.02
C ILE A 320 11.87 -0.81 -8.40
N ALA A 321 12.23 -0.47 -9.64
CA ALA A 321 12.17 0.91 -10.12
C ALA A 321 10.74 1.46 -10.13
N ASP A 322 9.75 0.65 -10.53
CA ASP A 322 8.34 1.03 -10.58
C ASP A 322 7.76 1.33 -9.20
N GLU A 323 8.16 0.57 -8.19
CA GLU A 323 7.78 0.85 -6.80
C GLU A 323 8.29 2.22 -6.35
N TRP A 324 9.53 2.56 -6.70
CA TRP A 324 10.09 3.87 -6.39
C TRP A 324 9.39 5.01 -7.13
N VAL A 325 8.96 4.79 -8.37
CA VAL A 325 8.13 5.76 -9.10
C VAL A 325 6.82 6.03 -8.34
N ALA A 326 6.15 4.98 -7.85
CA ALA A 326 4.92 5.13 -7.09
C ALA A 326 5.15 5.91 -5.78
N VAL A 327 6.19 5.55 -5.01
CA VAL A 327 6.56 6.22 -3.75
C VAL A 327 6.92 7.68 -3.97
N CYS A 328 7.80 7.98 -4.94
CA CYS A 328 8.28 9.32 -5.17
C CYS A 328 7.23 10.25 -5.77
N SER A 329 6.42 9.76 -6.73
CA SER A 329 5.45 10.62 -7.42
C SER A 329 4.43 11.23 -6.46
N GLY A 330 3.92 10.46 -5.49
CA GLY A 330 3.02 10.97 -4.46
C GLY A 330 3.69 11.97 -3.53
N ASN A 331 4.89 11.66 -3.06
CA ASN A 331 5.62 12.52 -2.13
C ASN A 331 6.10 13.83 -2.78
N LEU A 332 6.64 13.77 -4.01
CA LEU A 332 7.06 14.97 -4.75
C LEU A 332 5.88 15.88 -5.11
N ALA A 333 4.73 15.30 -5.45
CA ALA A 333 3.52 16.07 -5.72
C ALA A 333 3.01 16.82 -4.47
N ASN A 334 3.29 16.28 -3.27
CA ASN A 334 3.00 16.90 -1.98
C ASN A 334 4.10 17.88 -1.52
N GLY A 335 5.09 18.18 -2.34
CA GLY A 335 6.14 19.17 -2.06
C GLY A 335 7.32 18.66 -1.26
N HIS A 336 7.44 17.34 -1.02
CA HIS A 336 8.57 16.76 -0.30
C HIS A 336 9.83 16.78 -1.15
N SER A 337 10.98 17.07 -0.52
CA SER A 337 12.29 16.92 -1.19
C SER A 337 12.68 15.44 -1.27
N ILE A 338 13.51 15.11 -2.26
CA ILE A 338 14.07 13.76 -2.41
C ILE A 338 14.84 13.33 -1.15
N GLU A 339 15.63 14.23 -0.59
CA GLU A 339 16.37 13.96 0.66
C GLU A 339 15.41 13.57 1.80
N THR A 340 14.30 14.29 1.94
CA THR A 340 13.28 13.96 2.94
C THR A 340 12.65 12.58 2.69
N ILE A 341 12.40 12.21 1.44
CA ILE A 341 11.85 10.90 1.09
C ILE A 341 12.85 9.80 1.46
N LEU A 342 14.11 9.98 1.11
CA LEU A 342 15.18 9.03 1.40
C LEU A 342 15.42 8.87 2.91
N ASP A 343 15.55 9.95 3.66
CA ASP A 343 15.78 9.92 5.10
C ASP A 343 14.63 9.25 5.88
N ARG A 344 13.42 9.28 5.32
CA ARG A 344 12.24 8.70 5.94
C ARG A 344 12.05 7.21 5.67
N ILE A 345 12.37 6.76 4.46
CA ILE A 345 12.03 5.42 3.98
C ILE A 345 13.25 4.49 4.04
N CYS A 346 14.45 5.04 3.92
CA CYS A 346 15.68 4.30 3.74
C CYS A 346 16.57 4.33 4.96
N PHE A 347 17.57 3.46 4.95
CA PHE A 347 18.57 3.33 5.99
C PHE A 347 19.92 3.89 5.52
N LYS A 348 20.83 4.18 6.45
CA LYS A 348 22.19 4.61 6.20
C LYS A 348 23.17 3.90 7.12
N GLY A 349 24.35 3.52 6.60
CA GLY A 349 25.39 2.89 7.38
C GLY A 349 25.05 1.48 7.83
N ALA A 350 25.89 0.90 8.70
CA ALA A 350 25.63 -0.44 9.22
C ALA A 350 24.46 -0.45 10.19
N MET A 351 23.61 -1.47 10.09
CA MET A 351 22.45 -1.64 10.97
C MET A 351 22.24 -3.11 11.35
N ASN A 352 21.47 -3.30 12.42
CA ASN A 352 20.95 -4.60 12.81
C ASN A 352 19.42 -4.54 12.76
N TYR A 353 18.82 -5.36 11.91
CA TYR A 353 17.38 -5.45 11.70
C TYR A 353 16.84 -6.71 12.36
N GLN A 354 15.73 -6.61 13.07
CA GLN A 354 15.06 -7.74 13.69
C GLN A 354 13.60 -7.74 13.32
N ASP A 355 13.05 -8.90 12.97
CA ASP A 355 11.65 -9.07 12.67
C ASP A 355 11.16 -10.48 12.99
N MET A 356 9.84 -10.65 13.07
CA MET A 356 9.16 -11.94 13.18
C MET A 356 8.35 -12.16 11.90
N LEU A 357 8.71 -13.16 11.16
CA LEU A 357 8.08 -13.54 9.88
C LEU A 357 7.11 -14.71 10.09
N ASN A 358 6.37 -15.09 9.04
CA ASN A 358 5.57 -16.30 9.10
C ASN A 358 6.48 -17.55 9.20
N ALA A 359 6.10 -18.47 10.07
CA ALA A 359 6.83 -19.74 10.23
C ALA A 359 6.72 -20.61 8.98
N TYR A 360 7.71 -21.46 8.76
CA TYR A 360 7.76 -22.43 7.65
C TYR A 360 7.51 -21.82 6.27
N THR A 361 8.06 -20.64 6.04
CA THR A 361 7.85 -19.85 4.83
C THR A 361 9.19 -19.50 4.18
N LEU A 362 9.22 -19.54 2.86
CA LEU A 362 10.37 -19.13 2.06
C LEU A 362 10.36 -17.62 1.87
N TYR A 363 11.52 -17.00 2.07
CA TYR A 363 11.72 -15.57 1.93
C TYR A 363 12.98 -15.23 1.16
N THR A 364 12.95 -14.10 0.49
CA THR A 364 14.14 -13.37 0.05
C THR A 364 14.20 -12.02 0.76
N ILE A 365 15.35 -11.69 1.33
CA ILE A 365 15.68 -10.34 1.78
C ILE A 365 16.53 -9.68 0.70
N LEU A 366 16.08 -8.52 0.24
CA LEU A 366 16.77 -7.68 -0.74
C LEU A 366 17.26 -6.44 -0.04
N VAL A 367 18.52 -6.09 -0.26
CA VAL A 367 19.13 -4.84 0.21
C VAL A 367 19.75 -4.15 -0.99
N TYR A 368 19.25 -2.96 -1.34
CA TYR A 368 19.69 -2.25 -2.54
C TYR A 368 19.89 -0.76 -2.27
N PRO A 369 20.94 -0.16 -2.85
CA PRO A 369 21.23 1.24 -2.68
C PRO A 369 20.31 2.09 -3.55
N VAL A 370 19.90 3.22 -3.01
CA VAL A 370 19.11 4.22 -3.72
C VAL A 370 19.74 5.59 -3.57
N ALA A 371 19.63 6.40 -4.61
CA ALA A 371 20.11 7.76 -4.61
C ALA A 371 19.27 8.65 -5.53
N GLU A 372 19.43 9.96 -5.34
CA GLU A 372 18.94 10.91 -6.32
C GLU A 372 19.72 10.77 -7.62
N TYR A 373 19.02 10.57 -8.71
CA TYR A 373 19.55 10.64 -10.05
C TYR A 373 18.55 11.34 -10.95
N ASP A 374 19.00 12.40 -11.61
CA ASP A 374 18.22 13.19 -12.56
C ASP A 374 16.89 13.72 -12.00
N GLY A 375 16.91 14.16 -10.73
CA GLY A 375 15.74 14.74 -10.06
C GLY A 375 14.74 13.72 -9.50
N PHE A 376 15.11 12.44 -9.40
CA PHE A 376 14.27 11.36 -8.91
C PHE A 376 15.07 10.34 -8.09
N VAL A 377 14.40 9.60 -7.19
CA VAL A 377 15.06 8.48 -6.50
C VAL A 377 15.12 7.28 -7.41
N GLN A 378 16.29 6.72 -7.60
CA GLN A 378 16.51 5.52 -8.38
C GLN A 378 17.40 4.52 -7.65
N VAL A 379 17.24 3.25 -8.00
CA VAL A 379 18.17 2.18 -7.62
C VAL A 379 19.47 2.40 -8.39
N VAL A 380 20.60 2.39 -7.69
CA VAL A 380 21.90 2.73 -8.26
C VAL A 380 22.90 1.58 -8.26
N ALA A 381 22.53 0.40 -7.80
CA ALA A 381 23.27 -0.84 -7.98
C ALA A 381 22.34 -2.04 -7.88
N GLU A 382 22.79 -3.20 -8.36
CA GLU A 382 22.04 -4.44 -8.18
C GLU A 382 21.85 -4.76 -6.69
N PRO A 383 20.68 -5.31 -6.29
CA PRO A 383 20.44 -5.74 -4.91
C PRO A 383 21.43 -6.78 -4.45
N SER A 384 21.91 -6.65 -3.21
CA SER A 384 22.44 -7.79 -2.46
C SER A 384 21.26 -8.53 -1.84
N TYR A 385 21.28 -9.85 -1.85
CA TYR A 385 20.14 -10.61 -1.35
C TYR A 385 20.55 -11.89 -0.62
N VAL A 386 19.66 -12.39 0.22
CA VAL A 386 19.75 -13.71 0.86
C VAL A 386 18.37 -14.36 0.85
N THR A 387 18.34 -15.61 0.36
CA THR A 387 17.13 -16.44 0.38
C THR A 387 17.24 -17.48 1.49
N PHE A 388 16.16 -17.64 2.24
CA PHE A 388 16.11 -18.52 3.39
C PHE A 388 14.70 -19.05 3.65
N SER A 389 14.60 -20.02 4.52
CA SER A 389 13.33 -20.45 5.11
C SER A 389 13.31 -20.12 6.58
N THR A 390 12.17 -19.66 7.07
CA THR A 390 11.90 -19.71 8.50
C THR A 390 11.69 -21.16 8.94
N GLU A 391 11.97 -21.43 10.20
CA GLU A 391 11.83 -22.78 10.76
C GLU A 391 10.38 -23.07 11.15
N GLU A 392 10.07 -24.35 11.35
CA GLU A 392 8.81 -24.76 11.94
C GLU A 392 8.76 -24.31 13.40
N VAL A 393 7.65 -23.69 13.79
CA VAL A 393 7.38 -23.30 15.19
C VAL A 393 6.46 -24.37 15.78
N GLY A 394 6.97 -25.09 16.78
CA GLY A 394 6.22 -26.16 17.45
C GLY A 394 5.42 -25.67 18.66
N GLU A 395 4.69 -26.60 19.26
CA GLU A 395 4.01 -26.37 20.54
C GLU A 395 5.05 -26.10 21.65
N SER A 396 4.69 -25.24 22.57
CA SER A 396 5.50 -24.82 23.73
C SER A 396 4.80 -25.18 25.04
N ASP A 397 5.60 -25.57 26.03
CA ASP A 397 5.15 -25.76 27.41
C ASP A 397 5.13 -24.44 28.20
N MET A 398 5.28 -23.29 27.55
CA MET A 398 5.27 -21.98 28.19
C MET A 398 3.92 -21.72 28.87
N GLU A 399 3.95 -21.43 30.14
CA GLU A 399 2.79 -21.01 30.92
C GLU A 399 2.73 -19.48 30.99
N ILE A 400 1.53 -18.92 30.84
CA ILE A 400 1.28 -17.48 30.91
C ILE A 400 0.42 -17.20 32.15
N ASN A 401 0.88 -16.33 33.01
CA ASN A 401 0.15 -15.87 34.20
C ASN A 401 -0.34 -14.45 33.99
N ILE A 402 -1.65 -14.22 34.19
CA ILE A 402 -2.31 -12.93 34.04
C ILE A 402 -2.82 -12.45 35.40
N GLU A 403 -2.34 -11.29 35.84
CA GLU A 403 -2.76 -10.64 37.07
C GLU A 403 -3.43 -9.31 36.78
N ILE A 404 -4.56 -9.08 37.40
CA ILE A 404 -5.28 -7.79 37.39
C ILE A 404 -5.30 -7.26 38.81
N SER A 405 -4.91 -6.03 38.98
CA SER A 405 -4.94 -5.32 40.27
C SER A 405 -5.44 -3.90 40.07
N ASN A 406 -5.75 -3.22 41.14
CA ASN A 406 -6.24 -1.82 41.11
C ASN A 406 -7.37 -1.59 40.10
N CYS A 407 -8.28 -2.58 40.03
CA CYS A 407 -9.42 -2.49 39.12
C CYS A 407 -10.51 -1.58 39.71
N TYR A 408 -10.69 -0.44 39.08
CA TYR A 408 -11.63 0.58 39.49
C TYR A 408 -12.66 0.83 38.37
N VAL A 409 -13.12 2.05 38.22
CA VAL A 409 -14.22 2.41 37.31
C VAL A 409 -13.80 2.31 35.86
N ARG A 410 -12.69 2.93 35.48
CA ARG A 410 -12.18 2.98 34.09
C ARG A 410 -10.74 2.55 33.97
N VAL A 411 -10.13 2.11 35.04
CA VAL A 411 -8.72 1.78 35.09
C VAL A 411 -8.48 0.42 35.74
N ALA A 412 -7.45 -0.26 35.29
CA ALA A 412 -6.92 -1.46 35.93
C ALA A 412 -5.42 -1.58 35.64
N ASP A 413 -4.67 -2.17 36.55
CA ASP A 413 -3.30 -2.56 36.31
C ASP A 413 -3.25 -4.02 35.86
N LEU A 414 -2.67 -4.22 34.68
CA LEU A 414 -2.44 -5.55 34.10
C LEU A 414 -0.95 -5.89 34.25
N LYS A 415 -0.70 -7.11 34.66
CA LYS A 415 0.61 -7.73 34.62
C LYS A 415 0.48 -9.10 33.97
N ILE A 416 1.32 -9.35 32.98
CA ILE A 416 1.43 -10.67 32.34
C ILE A 416 2.88 -11.11 32.48
N SER A 417 3.08 -12.38 32.87
CA SER A 417 4.39 -12.99 32.94
C SER A 417 4.36 -14.37 32.30
N SER A 418 5.42 -14.71 31.57
CA SER A 418 5.62 -16.03 30.97
C SER A 418 6.62 -16.84 31.74
N SER A 419 6.45 -18.16 31.75
CA SER A 419 7.45 -19.09 32.38
C SER A 419 8.74 -19.19 31.56
N ASN A 420 8.71 -18.86 30.28
CA ASN A 420 9.85 -18.74 29.40
C ASN A 420 9.98 -17.32 28.85
N PRO A 421 10.92 -16.48 29.32
CA PRO A 421 11.02 -15.09 28.89
C PRO A 421 11.58 -14.90 27.46
N GLU A 422 12.10 -15.96 26.86
CA GLU A 422 12.65 -15.90 25.49
C GLU A 422 11.58 -16.18 24.42
N GLU A 423 10.50 -16.85 24.82
CA GLU A 423 9.38 -17.14 23.89
C GLU A 423 8.38 -15.99 23.83
N SER A 424 7.81 -15.82 22.66
CA SER A 424 6.85 -14.75 22.38
C SER A 424 5.41 -15.18 22.66
N TYR A 425 4.62 -14.23 23.11
CA TYR A 425 3.19 -14.36 23.29
C TYR A 425 2.47 -13.09 22.81
N THR A 426 1.19 -13.23 22.56
CA THR A 426 0.31 -12.10 22.25
C THR A 426 -0.85 -12.05 23.25
N MET A 427 -1.54 -10.92 23.30
CA MET A 427 -2.70 -10.73 24.16
C MET A 427 -3.77 -9.85 23.53
N LEU A 428 -5.00 -10.06 23.95
CA LEU A 428 -6.16 -9.23 23.64
C LEU A 428 -6.92 -8.91 24.91
N ILE A 429 -7.46 -7.70 25.01
CA ILE A 429 -8.39 -7.29 26.07
C ILE A 429 -9.67 -6.82 25.38
N THR A 430 -10.80 -7.43 25.76
CA THR A 430 -12.09 -7.07 25.15
C THR A 430 -13.23 -7.18 26.16
N PRO A 431 -14.29 -6.37 26.04
CA PRO A 431 -15.52 -6.61 26.80
C PRO A 431 -16.10 -7.99 26.48
N THR A 432 -16.53 -8.75 27.49
CA THR A 432 -17.14 -10.07 27.26
C THR A 432 -18.44 -9.98 26.45
N ALA A 433 -19.08 -8.82 26.44
CA ALA A 433 -20.28 -8.55 25.65
C ALA A 433 -20.05 -8.56 24.12
N TYR A 434 -18.80 -8.45 23.65
CA TYR A 434 -18.45 -8.52 22.23
C TYR A 434 -18.22 -9.95 21.75
N LEU A 435 -18.14 -10.90 22.69
CA LEU A 435 -18.00 -12.32 22.40
C LEU A 435 -19.36 -13.02 22.28
N PRO A 436 -19.46 -14.13 21.54
CA PRO A 436 -20.64 -15.00 21.58
C PRO A 436 -20.95 -15.45 23.01
N ALA A 437 -22.23 -15.66 23.34
CA ALA A 437 -22.66 -15.98 24.72
C ALA A 437 -22.07 -17.30 25.28
N ASP A 438 -21.63 -18.19 24.42
CA ASP A 438 -21.13 -19.54 24.72
C ASP A 438 -19.69 -19.72 24.20
N TYR A 439 -18.85 -18.67 24.28
CA TYR A 439 -17.46 -18.73 23.83
C TYR A 439 -16.63 -19.77 24.58
N ASP A 440 -15.81 -20.48 23.85
CA ASP A 440 -14.78 -21.37 24.35
C ASP A 440 -13.37 -20.89 23.94
N ASN A 441 -12.33 -21.64 24.26
CA ASN A 441 -10.96 -21.27 23.90
C ASN A 441 -10.76 -21.15 22.40
N GLN A 442 -11.43 -21.97 21.58
CA GLN A 442 -11.31 -21.85 20.12
C GLN A 442 -11.97 -20.57 19.61
N THR A 443 -13.15 -20.24 20.11
CA THR A 443 -13.83 -18.97 19.79
C THR A 443 -12.97 -17.76 20.19
N LEU A 444 -12.30 -17.81 21.34
CA LEU A 444 -11.40 -16.75 21.77
C LEU A 444 -10.17 -16.62 20.87
N LEU A 445 -9.60 -17.72 20.41
CA LEU A 445 -8.51 -17.72 19.45
C LEU A 445 -8.97 -17.14 18.11
N ASP A 446 -10.08 -17.61 17.57
CA ASP A 446 -10.62 -17.14 16.29
C ASP A 446 -10.91 -15.64 16.34
N TYR A 447 -11.48 -15.17 17.45
CA TYR A 447 -11.74 -13.74 17.66
C TYR A 447 -10.42 -12.96 17.76
N ALA A 448 -9.48 -13.43 18.57
CA ALA A 448 -8.21 -12.77 18.74
C ALA A 448 -7.38 -12.72 17.44
N LEU A 449 -7.32 -13.82 16.70
CA LEU A 449 -6.60 -13.89 15.41
C LEU A 449 -7.30 -13.10 14.29
N GLY A 450 -8.61 -12.86 14.42
CA GLY A 450 -9.38 -12.00 13.49
C GLY A 450 -9.17 -10.51 13.70
N GLU A 451 -8.67 -10.10 14.86
CA GLU A 451 -8.36 -8.70 15.15
C GLU A 451 -7.00 -8.32 14.54
N PHE A 452 -7.02 -7.39 13.59
CA PHE A 452 -5.85 -6.96 12.79
C PHE A 452 -4.64 -6.54 13.63
N TYR A 453 -4.83 -6.14 14.88
CA TYR A 453 -3.78 -5.61 15.75
C TYR A 453 -2.87 -6.68 16.38
N LEU A 454 -3.29 -7.93 16.41
CA LEU A 454 -2.51 -8.99 17.08
C LEU A 454 -1.24 -9.36 16.30
N TYR A 455 -1.24 -9.21 15.00
CA TYR A 455 -0.06 -9.47 14.18
C TYR A 455 1.09 -8.49 14.42
N THR A 456 0.83 -7.35 15.05
CA THR A 456 1.80 -6.29 15.26
C THR A 456 2.35 -6.25 16.69
N TYR A 457 1.75 -6.96 17.67
CA TYR A 457 2.17 -6.90 19.07
C TYR A 457 2.54 -8.28 19.60
N SER A 458 3.83 -8.56 19.58
CA SER A 458 4.43 -9.71 20.22
C SER A 458 5.18 -9.25 21.46
N PHE A 459 5.01 -9.98 22.58
CA PHE A 459 5.62 -9.67 23.84
C PHE A 459 6.52 -10.83 24.28
N LYS A 460 7.56 -10.54 25.06
CA LYS A 460 8.42 -11.53 25.70
C LYS A 460 8.58 -11.22 27.18
N GLY A 461 8.72 -12.26 28.00
CA GLY A 461 8.97 -12.13 29.43
C GLY A 461 7.79 -11.50 30.19
N GLU A 462 8.09 -10.57 31.08
CA GLU A 462 7.11 -9.89 31.92
C GLU A 462 6.74 -8.52 31.33
N ILE A 463 5.44 -8.25 31.21
CA ILE A 463 4.91 -6.92 30.85
C ILE A 463 4.00 -6.41 31.96
N THR A 464 4.00 -5.09 32.13
CA THR A 464 3.04 -4.38 32.96
C THR A 464 2.41 -3.26 32.13
N SER A 465 1.10 -3.14 32.21
CA SER A 465 0.36 -2.10 31.50
C SER A 465 -0.65 -1.48 32.46
N HIS A 466 -0.83 -0.18 32.31
CA HIS A 466 -1.92 0.53 32.95
C HIS A 466 -3.01 0.73 31.90
N LEU A 467 -4.18 0.11 32.16
CA LEU A 467 -5.38 0.22 31.33
C LEU A 467 -6.17 1.44 31.83
N ASN A 468 -6.48 2.39 30.99
CA ASN A 468 -7.08 3.67 31.37
C ASN A 468 -8.31 4.11 30.58
N THR A 469 -8.79 3.26 29.66
CA THR A 469 -9.97 3.56 28.81
C THR A 469 -11.05 2.51 28.91
N LEU A 470 -11.21 1.91 30.09
CA LEU A 470 -12.21 0.86 30.30
C LEU A 470 -13.60 1.49 30.52
N TYR A 471 -14.65 0.80 30.06
CA TYR A 471 -16.03 1.19 30.35
C TYR A 471 -16.41 0.84 31.78
N PRO A 472 -17.18 1.70 32.48
CA PRO A 472 -17.68 1.39 33.81
C PRO A 472 -18.61 0.19 33.84
N GLU A 473 -18.68 -0.50 34.97
CA GLU A 473 -19.57 -1.63 35.24
C GLU A 473 -19.52 -2.76 34.19
N THR A 474 -18.43 -2.82 33.43
CA THR A 474 -18.23 -3.71 32.29
C THR A 474 -17.34 -4.88 32.65
N GLU A 475 -17.74 -6.09 32.23
CA GLU A 475 -16.93 -7.28 32.37
C GLU A 475 -15.99 -7.43 31.15
N TYR A 476 -14.71 -7.57 31.43
CA TYR A 476 -13.64 -7.75 30.45
C TYR A 476 -13.01 -9.12 30.59
N ILE A 477 -12.50 -9.63 29.51
CA ILE A 477 -11.61 -10.77 29.46
C ILE A 477 -10.25 -10.35 28.86
N VAL A 478 -9.19 -10.75 29.53
CA VAL A 478 -7.84 -10.76 28.96
C VAL A 478 -7.60 -12.16 28.41
N VAL A 479 -7.22 -12.25 27.17
CA VAL A 479 -6.85 -13.48 26.46
C VAL A 479 -5.39 -13.39 26.12
N ALA A 480 -4.58 -14.38 26.48
CA ALA A 480 -3.17 -14.44 26.13
C ALA A 480 -2.78 -15.86 25.71
N PHE A 481 -1.91 -15.98 24.73
CA PHE A 481 -1.41 -17.27 24.25
C PHE A 481 -0.05 -17.10 23.60
N GLY A 482 0.75 -18.16 23.62
CA GLY A 482 2.02 -18.19 22.89
C GLY A 482 1.76 -18.04 21.39
N TYR A 483 2.52 -17.15 20.76
CA TYR A 483 2.33 -16.84 19.35
C TYR A 483 3.67 -16.47 18.71
N SER A 484 4.03 -17.18 17.67
CA SER A 484 5.26 -16.93 16.92
C SER A 484 5.06 -17.27 15.45
N GLY A 485 5.38 -16.34 14.57
CA GLY A 485 5.39 -16.56 13.13
C GLY A 485 4.05 -17.04 12.54
N GLY A 486 2.94 -16.50 13.01
CA GLY A 486 1.61 -16.90 12.55
C GLY A 486 1.06 -18.17 13.24
N VAL A 487 1.82 -18.78 14.13
CA VAL A 487 1.47 -20.06 14.78
C VAL A 487 1.15 -19.83 16.26
N VAL A 488 0.03 -20.38 16.72
CA VAL A 488 -0.32 -20.46 18.15
C VAL A 488 0.52 -21.59 18.76
N THR A 489 1.31 -21.29 19.79
CA THR A 489 2.29 -22.24 20.36
C THR A 489 1.90 -22.80 21.70
N THR A 490 0.92 -22.20 22.40
CA THR A 490 0.44 -22.68 23.71
C THR A 490 -1.07 -22.80 23.75
N ASP A 491 -1.58 -23.35 24.87
CA ASP A 491 -2.97 -23.19 25.23
C ASP A 491 -3.33 -21.70 25.44
N VAL A 492 -4.65 -21.42 25.46
CA VAL A 492 -5.19 -20.09 25.75
C VAL A 492 -5.29 -19.86 27.24
N TYR A 493 -4.70 -18.80 27.72
CA TYR A 493 -4.80 -18.32 29.09
C TYR A 493 -5.77 -17.15 29.17
N THR A 494 -6.64 -17.16 30.16
CA THR A 494 -7.66 -16.11 30.30
C THR A 494 -7.74 -15.56 31.71
N LYS A 495 -8.13 -14.29 31.80
CA LYS A 495 -8.47 -13.64 33.06
C LYS A 495 -9.68 -12.72 32.87
N ILE A 496 -10.75 -13.02 33.58
CA ILE A 496 -11.95 -12.18 33.63
C ILE A 496 -11.81 -11.21 34.80
N PHE A 497 -12.20 -9.96 34.56
CA PHE A 497 -12.35 -8.95 35.61
C PHE A 497 -13.51 -8.03 35.28
N LYS A 498 -14.02 -7.32 36.26
CA LYS A 498 -15.14 -6.39 36.07
C LYS A 498 -14.80 -5.05 36.68
N THR A 499 -14.95 -3.99 35.89
CA THR A 499 -14.82 -2.61 36.34
C THR A 499 -15.93 -2.22 37.33
N GLN A 500 -15.63 -1.25 38.16
CA GLN A 500 -16.59 -0.75 39.14
C GLN A 500 -17.62 0.17 38.48
N LYS A 501 -18.73 0.38 39.16
CA LYS A 501 -19.71 1.37 38.77
C LYS A 501 -19.14 2.77 38.99
N GLU A 502 -19.47 3.68 38.11
CA GLU A 502 -19.10 5.09 38.18
C GLU A 502 -19.61 5.72 39.49
N GLY A 503 -18.72 6.42 40.15
CA GLY A 503 -18.98 7.19 41.37
C GLY A 503 -19.14 8.68 41.08
N VAL A 504 -18.92 9.48 42.10
CA VAL A 504 -18.84 10.93 41.99
C VAL A 504 -17.37 11.32 42.05
N CYS A 505 -16.85 11.92 41.00
CA CYS A 505 -15.51 12.50 40.99
C CYS A 505 -15.52 13.82 41.79
N GLU A 506 -14.66 13.90 42.80
CA GLU A 506 -14.48 15.14 43.56
C GLU A 506 -13.41 16.05 42.96
N LEU A 507 -12.68 15.54 41.95
CA LEU A 507 -11.71 16.30 41.19
C LEU A 507 -12.43 17.30 40.26
N GLU A 508 -11.81 18.45 39.99
CA GLU A 508 -12.33 19.44 39.05
C GLU A 508 -11.23 19.87 38.07
N VAL A 509 -11.58 20.04 36.80
CA VAL A 509 -10.75 20.77 35.85
C VAL A 509 -10.99 22.25 36.12
N THR A 510 -9.97 22.93 36.65
CA THR A 510 -10.08 24.32 37.09
C THR A 510 -9.78 25.32 35.97
N ASP A 511 -8.96 24.97 35.01
CA ASP A 511 -8.54 25.80 33.90
C ASP A 511 -7.90 24.98 32.78
N VAL A 512 -8.02 25.44 31.53
CA VAL A 512 -7.30 24.93 30.39
C VAL A 512 -6.63 26.08 29.66
N VAL A 513 -5.31 26.09 29.66
CA VAL A 513 -4.52 27.12 28.98
C VAL A 513 -4.15 26.67 27.59
N VAL A 514 -4.72 27.32 26.61
CA VAL A 514 -4.42 27.07 25.19
C VAL A 514 -3.31 28.03 24.74
N GLY A 515 -2.25 27.47 24.17
CA GLY A 515 -1.13 28.24 23.61
C GLY A 515 -1.05 28.06 22.10
N GLY A 516 -0.60 29.10 21.42
CA GLY A 516 -0.51 29.11 19.96
C GLY A 516 -1.60 29.94 19.29
N PRO A 517 -1.87 29.79 17.99
CA PRO A 517 -1.30 28.78 17.08
C PRO A 517 0.18 29.02 16.74
N TYR A 518 0.90 27.95 16.53
CA TYR A 518 2.31 27.95 16.11
C TYR A 518 2.46 27.36 14.73
N ARG A 519 3.40 27.91 13.95
CA ARG A 519 3.65 27.42 12.58
C ARG A 519 4.57 26.18 12.62
N PRO A 520 4.16 25.04 12.03
CA PRO A 520 4.98 23.82 12.04
C PRO A 520 6.40 24.02 11.46
N SER A 521 6.52 24.78 10.37
CA SER A 521 7.83 25.07 9.74
C SER A 521 8.81 25.82 10.65
N ASP A 522 8.32 26.58 11.61
CA ASP A 522 9.17 27.32 12.54
C ASP A 522 9.80 26.38 13.58
N LEU A 523 9.11 25.31 13.98
CA LEU A 523 9.67 24.24 14.80
C LEU A 523 10.81 23.52 14.08
N TYR A 524 10.60 23.19 12.80
CA TYR A 524 11.64 22.57 11.97
C TYR A 524 12.87 23.45 11.86
N ASN A 525 12.68 24.71 11.53
CA ASN A 525 13.78 25.66 11.39
C ASN A 525 14.53 25.89 12.71
N TYR A 526 13.87 25.70 13.86
CA TYR A 526 14.49 25.86 15.18
C TYR A 526 15.40 24.69 15.52
N ASP A 527 14.90 23.43 15.45
CA ASP A 527 15.69 22.21 15.69
C ASP A 527 15.10 21.01 14.94
N PRO A 528 15.58 20.74 13.71
CA PRO A 528 15.04 19.67 12.86
C PRO A 528 15.25 18.26 13.44
N VAL A 529 16.23 18.07 14.30
CA VAL A 529 16.50 16.76 14.92
C VAL A 529 15.53 16.52 16.09
N ARG A 530 15.39 17.53 16.95
CA ARG A 530 14.56 17.44 18.16
C ARG A 530 13.06 17.41 17.83
N PHE A 531 12.66 18.19 16.85
CA PHE A 531 11.26 18.31 16.42
C PHE A 531 10.96 17.51 15.15
N GLN A 532 11.76 16.51 14.86
CA GLN A 532 11.59 15.64 13.69
C GLN A 532 10.17 15.07 13.56
N TYR A 533 9.52 14.77 14.69
CA TYR A 533 8.13 14.30 14.69
C TYR A 533 7.17 15.36 14.16
N TYR A 534 7.34 16.58 14.61
CA TYR A 534 6.51 17.72 14.18
C TYR A 534 6.82 18.19 12.75
N THR A 535 7.84 17.65 12.10
CA THR A 535 8.40 18.11 10.85
C THR A 535 8.46 17.04 9.77
N LYS A 536 8.05 15.81 10.09
CA LYS A 536 7.93 14.79 9.07
C LYS A 536 6.88 15.22 8.06
N PRO A 537 7.23 15.27 6.79
CA PRO A 537 6.35 15.69 5.71
C PRO A 537 4.95 15.06 5.76
N TYR A 538 4.84 13.85 6.28
CA TYR A 538 3.60 13.10 6.36
C TYR A 538 2.55 13.67 7.32
N TYR A 539 2.98 14.45 8.31
CA TYR A 539 2.08 15.07 9.29
C TYR A 539 1.81 16.54 8.93
N TYR A 540 2.75 17.21 8.25
CA TYR A 540 2.79 18.66 8.14
C TYR A 540 2.43 19.28 6.81
N ASP A 541 2.37 18.52 5.73
CA ASP A 541 1.81 19.07 4.48
C ASP A 541 0.31 19.32 4.56
N SER A 542 -0.33 18.71 5.56
CA SER A 542 -1.75 18.88 5.83
C SER A 542 -2.05 19.69 7.11
N VAL A 543 -1.08 19.82 8.02
CA VAL A 543 -1.28 20.56 9.28
C VAL A 543 -0.89 22.02 9.11
N GLN A 544 -1.88 22.90 9.22
CA GLN A 544 -1.68 24.35 9.06
C GLN A 544 -1.05 24.96 10.30
N TYR A 545 -1.42 24.53 11.50
CA TYR A 545 -0.89 25.05 12.74
C TYR A 545 -0.95 24.04 13.88
N ILE A 546 -0.18 24.30 14.92
CA ILE A 546 -0.10 23.51 16.14
C ILE A 546 -0.53 24.39 17.31
N VAL A 547 -1.24 23.83 18.26
CA VAL A 547 -1.57 24.46 19.54
C VAL A 547 -1.06 23.62 20.70
N THR A 548 -0.87 24.23 21.87
CA THR A 548 -0.54 23.54 23.12
C THR A 548 -1.72 23.60 24.08
N LEU A 549 -1.88 22.55 24.87
CA LEU A 549 -2.90 22.44 25.91
C LEU A 549 -2.21 22.20 27.26
N GLU A 550 -2.57 22.96 28.25
CA GLU A 550 -2.18 22.76 29.65
C GLU A 550 -3.43 22.71 30.51
N VAL A 551 -3.81 21.50 30.94
CA VAL A 551 -4.98 21.28 31.80
C VAL A 551 -4.59 21.39 33.25
N LYS A 552 -5.29 22.23 34.02
CA LYS A 552 -5.11 22.41 35.45
C LYS A 552 -6.25 21.76 36.20
N THR A 553 -5.94 21.03 37.23
CA THR A 553 -6.89 20.31 38.07
C THR A 553 -6.80 20.77 39.51
N SER A 554 -7.88 20.61 40.27
CA SER A 554 -7.95 20.97 41.70
C SER A 554 -6.94 20.24 42.57
N GLU A 555 -6.62 19.00 42.21
CA GLU A 555 -5.60 18.14 42.83
C GLU A 555 -4.84 17.36 41.73
N PRO A 556 -3.65 16.80 42.04
CA PRO A 556 -2.95 15.95 41.10
C PRO A 556 -3.84 14.81 40.63
N THR A 557 -3.87 14.60 39.32
CA THR A 557 -4.65 13.56 38.66
C THR A 557 -3.74 12.52 38.02
N ARG A 558 -4.28 11.35 37.74
CA ARG A 558 -3.59 10.27 37.05
C ARG A 558 -3.63 10.44 35.55
N ASP A 559 -4.80 10.70 35.01
CA ASP A 559 -5.06 10.81 33.58
C ASP A 559 -5.83 12.09 33.28
N ILE A 560 -5.45 12.73 32.19
CA ILE A 560 -6.11 13.94 31.66
C ILE A 560 -6.40 13.69 30.18
N PHE A 561 -7.62 13.94 29.79
CA PHE A 561 -8.03 13.92 28.39
C PHE A 561 -8.32 15.35 27.95
N SER A 562 -7.79 15.73 26.80
CA SER A 562 -8.08 17.00 26.17
C SER A 562 -8.24 16.85 24.67
N TYR A 563 -9.13 17.60 24.09
CA TYR A 563 -9.47 17.53 22.68
C TYR A 563 -10.02 18.87 22.18
N PHE A 564 -9.89 19.11 20.88
CA PHE A 564 -10.54 20.22 20.21
C PHE A 564 -11.71 19.73 19.36
N VAL A 565 -12.88 20.31 19.59
CA VAL A 565 -14.10 20.03 18.84
C VAL A 565 -14.37 21.20 17.93
N SER A 566 -14.55 20.94 16.63
CA SER A 566 -14.98 22.00 15.72
C SER A 566 -16.39 22.52 16.11
N GLU A 567 -16.65 23.80 15.89
CA GLU A 567 -17.98 24.35 16.08
C GLU A 567 -19.05 23.59 15.29
N ALA A 568 -18.70 23.14 14.08
CA ALA A 568 -19.59 22.36 13.22
C ALA A 568 -19.97 21.02 13.83
N ASP A 569 -18.98 20.26 14.37
CA ASP A 569 -19.23 18.99 15.02
C ASP A 569 -20.01 19.14 16.32
N TYR A 570 -19.70 20.18 17.09
CA TYR A 570 -20.43 20.53 18.30
C TYR A 570 -21.92 20.85 18.02
N LEU A 571 -22.19 21.63 16.99
CA LEU A 571 -23.53 21.97 16.58
C LEU A 571 -24.31 20.78 16.00
N TRP A 572 -23.60 19.85 15.37
CA TRP A 572 -24.21 18.65 14.78
C TRP A 572 -24.50 17.56 15.82
N GLY A 573 -23.59 17.32 16.75
CA GLY A 573 -23.66 16.19 17.69
C GLY A 573 -24.35 16.50 19.01
N GLY A 574 -24.40 17.75 19.39
CA GLY A 574 -24.90 18.18 20.72
C GLY A 574 -24.00 17.73 21.86
N TYR A 575 -24.37 18.16 23.05
CA TYR A 575 -23.65 17.86 24.29
C TYR A 575 -24.41 16.76 25.05
N ASP A 576 -24.23 15.52 24.64
CA ASP A 576 -24.81 14.39 25.38
C ASP A 576 -23.71 13.44 25.89
N THR A 577 -24.12 12.43 26.66
CA THR A 577 -23.24 11.42 27.21
C THR A 577 -22.50 10.66 26.12
N THR A 578 -23.09 10.48 24.94
CA THR A 578 -22.49 9.79 23.79
C THR A 578 -21.29 10.55 23.25
N PHE A 579 -21.39 11.87 23.14
CA PHE A 579 -20.28 12.72 22.73
C PHE A 579 -19.13 12.70 23.76
N TYR A 580 -19.50 12.67 25.03
CA TYR A 580 -18.53 12.58 26.12
C TYR A 580 -17.80 11.24 26.13
N ASP A 581 -18.52 10.12 25.92
CA ASP A 581 -17.91 8.81 25.79
C ASP A 581 -16.97 8.74 24.58
N LEU A 582 -17.39 9.31 23.44
CA LEU A 582 -16.56 9.38 22.24
C LEU A 582 -15.28 10.19 22.47
N LEU A 583 -15.38 11.32 23.20
CA LEU A 583 -14.22 12.14 23.56
C LEU A 583 -13.20 11.33 24.38
N ILE A 584 -13.67 10.58 25.37
CA ILE A 584 -12.81 9.73 26.21
C ILE A 584 -12.18 8.61 25.43
N ASP A 585 -12.91 7.98 24.53
CA ASP A 585 -12.42 6.88 23.72
C ASP A 585 -11.40 7.31 22.65
N THR A 586 -11.48 8.54 22.19
CA THR A 586 -10.64 9.05 21.10
C THR A 586 -9.46 9.90 21.53
N CYS A 587 -9.47 10.42 22.75
CA CYS A 587 -8.39 11.28 23.24
C CYS A 587 -7.15 10.49 23.64
N ASP A 588 -5.99 11.04 23.29
CA ASP A 588 -4.70 10.59 23.84
C ASP A 588 -4.45 11.34 25.17
N PRO A 589 -4.48 10.67 26.33
CA PRO A 589 -4.26 11.30 27.64
C PRO A 589 -2.85 11.90 27.80
N PHE A 590 -1.97 11.62 26.84
CA PHE A 590 -0.60 12.15 26.80
C PHE A 590 -0.44 13.26 25.76
N ALA A 591 -1.46 13.50 24.93
CA ALA A 591 -1.43 14.55 23.93
C ALA A 591 -1.61 15.91 24.61
N ILE A 592 -0.56 16.72 24.54
CA ILE A 592 -0.54 18.10 25.04
C ILE A 592 -0.35 19.10 23.90
N THR A 593 -0.31 18.60 22.68
CA THR A 593 -0.26 19.38 21.44
C THR A 593 -1.22 18.78 20.42
N GLU A 594 -1.95 19.65 19.75
CA GLU A 594 -2.85 19.29 18.65
C GLU A 594 -2.42 19.99 17.38
N GLY A 595 -2.50 19.27 16.26
CA GLY A 595 -2.25 19.81 14.93
C GLY A 595 -3.56 19.92 14.13
N PHE A 596 -3.75 21.03 13.45
CA PHE A 596 -4.96 21.34 12.70
C PHE A 596 -4.69 21.45 11.20
N TRP A 597 -5.55 20.83 10.41
CA TRP A 597 -5.46 20.84 8.94
C TRP A 597 -6.11 22.07 8.32
N ASP A 598 -7.13 22.63 8.99
CA ASP A 598 -7.88 23.79 8.52
C ASP A 598 -7.93 24.90 9.57
N TYR A 599 -7.94 26.15 9.12
CA TYR A 599 -8.32 27.26 9.97
C TYR A 599 -9.83 27.21 10.22
N GLY A 600 -10.23 27.34 11.46
CA GLY A 600 -11.63 27.22 11.83
C GLY A 600 -11.91 27.67 13.25
N ALA A 601 -13.14 27.42 13.66
CA ALA A 601 -13.64 27.72 14.98
C ALA A 601 -13.70 26.41 15.81
N TYR A 602 -13.09 26.43 17.00
CA TYR A 602 -12.93 25.23 17.83
C TYR A 602 -13.18 25.55 19.31
N TYR A 603 -13.74 24.57 20.01
CA TYR A 603 -13.77 24.53 21.46
C TYR A 603 -12.66 23.64 21.99
N ALA A 604 -11.90 24.11 22.97
CA ALA A 604 -11.03 23.21 23.73
C ALA A 604 -11.86 22.55 24.82
N CYS A 605 -11.81 21.22 24.88
CA CYS A 605 -12.51 20.40 25.86
C CYS A 605 -11.49 19.63 26.69
N ALA A 606 -11.75 19.47 27.98
CA ALA A 606 -10.91 18.66 28.85
C ALA A 606 -11.72 17.94 29.94
N ALA A 607 -11.32 16.74 30.28
CA ALA A 607 -11.79 16.00 31.43
C ALA A 607 -10.57 15.40 32.17
N ALA A 608 -10.68 15.27 33.46
CA ALA A 608 -9.65 14.64 34.28
C ALA A 608 -10.24 13.44 35.03
N PHE A 609 -9.40 12.43 35.25
CA PHE A 609 -9.77 11.23 35.97
C PHE A 609 -9.04 11.19 37.30
N ASP A 610 -9.77 10.88 38.34
CA ASP A 610 -9.13 10.54 39.58
C ASP A 610 -8.42 9.17 39.45
N TYR A 611 -7.68 8.78 40.47
CA TYR A 611 -6.93 7.52 40.45
C TYR A 611 -7.81 6.25 40.48
N LYS A 612 -9.14 6.39 40.62
CA LYS A 612 -10.13 5.30 40.49
C LYS A 612 -10.77 5.27 39.10
N GLY A 613 -10.54 6.29 38.29
CA GLY A 613 -11.15 6.45 36.97
C GLY A 613 -12.56 7.06 37.02
N ASP A 614 -12.98 7.62 38.16
CA ASP A 614 -14.13 8.52 38.18
C ASP A 614 -13.73 9.80 37.44
N VAL A 615 -14.63 10.30 36.62
CA VAL A 615 -14.35 11.39 35.68
C VAL A 615 -15.00 12.69 36.13
N THR A 616 -14.31 13.80 35.92
CA THR A 616 -14.83 15.17 36.18
C THR A 616 -15.97 15.50 35.23
N GLU A 617 -16.74 16.53 35.58
CA GLU A 617 -17.50 17.25 34.55
C GLU A 617 -16.55 17.76 33.46
N MET A 618 -17.02 17.74 32.21
CA MET A 618 -16.23 18.24 31.10
C MET A 618 -16.10 19.76 31.17
N TRP A 619 -14.87 20.21 31.19
CA TRP A 619 -14.56 21.61 31.00
C TRP A 619 -14.56 21.94 29.49
N MET A 620 -15.17 23.10 29.12
CA MET A 620 -15.18 23.59 27.75
C MET A 620 -14.85 25.07 27.71
N SER A 621 -14.01 25.46 26.76
CA SER A 621 -13.61 26.87 26.54
C SER A 621 -14.70 27.70 25.88
N GLU A 622 -14.45 29.01 25.79
CA GLU A 622 -15.04 29.86 24.76
C GLU A 622 -14.52 29.40 23.36
N LEU A 623 -15.20 29.83 22.30
CA LEU A 623 -14.83 29.50 20.94
C LEU A 623 -13.51 30.15 20.55
N TYR A 624 -12.55 29.37 20.10
CA TYR A 624 -11.32 29.83 19.47
C TYR A 624 -11.52 29.91 17.96
N GLU A 625 -11.26 31.07 17.39
CA GLU A 625 -11.23 31.24 15.93
C GLU A 625 -9.80 31.65 15.54
N TRP A 626 -9.11 30.77 14.84
CA TRP A 626 -7.73 31.01 14.40
C TRP A 626 -7.63 31.25 12.89
N THR A 627 -6.76 32.20 12.55
CA THR A 627 -6.43 32.59 11.19
C THR A 627 -4.90 32.59 11.00
N GLN A 628 -4.47 32.79 9.77
CA GLN A 628 -3.03 32.94 9.48
C GLN A 628 -2.37 34.14 10.14
N GLU A 629 -3.13 35.10 10.63
CA GLU A 629 -2.61 36.30 11.29
C GLU A 629 -2.33 36.08 12.79
N ASP A 630 -2.82 34.97 13.37
CA ASP A 630 -2.76 34.68 14.81
C ASP A 630 -1.52 33.92 15.25
N TYR A 631 -0.60 33.57 14.33
CA TYR A 631 0.62 32.85 14.67
C TYR A 631 1.46 33.52 15.72
N ARG A 632 1.84 32.73 16.73
CA ARG A 632 2.70 33.18 17.83
C ARG A 632 4.16 32.80 17.60
N PRO A 633 5.12 33.52 18.23
CA PRO A 633 6.52 33.18 18.18
C PRO A 633 6.79 31.78 18.71
N ILE A 634 7.65 31.06 18.02
CA ILE A 634 7.96 29.64 18.34
C ILE A 634 8.69 29.50 19.69
N GLU A 635 9.34 30.56 20.15
CA GLU A 635 10.02 30.61 21.45
C GLU A 635 9.05 30.34 22.60
N GLU A 636 7.77 30.79 22.48
CA GLU A 636 6.73 30.51 23.48
C GLU A 636 6.40 29.01 23.55
N PHE A 637 6.41 28.31 22.41
CA PHE A 637 6.24 26.88 22.37
C PHE A 637 7.44 26.16 23.03
N ILE A 638 8.65 26.56 22.67
CA ILE A 638 9.88 25.95 23.18
C ILE A 638 9.97 26.12 24.71
N GLU A 639 9.67 27.28 25.24
CA GLU A 639 9.66 27.50 26.68
C GLU A 639 8.69 26.56 27.41
N LYS A 640 7.46 26.39 26.88
CA LYS A 640 6.47 25.46 27.42
C LYS A 640 6.93 24.02 27.29
N PHE A 641 7.47 23.66 26.14
CA PHE A 641 7.97 22.32 25.87
C PHE A 641 9.11 21.93 26.83
N GLU A 642 10.02 22.83 27.13
CA GLU A 642 11.12 22.61 28.04
C GLU A 642 10.67 22.56 29.50
N ALA A 643 9.63 23.31 29.85
CA ALA A 643 9.07 23.32 31.20
C ALA A 643 8.19 22.10 31.51
N SER A 644 7.69 21.38 30.49
CA SER A 644 6.76 20.27 30.65
C SER A 644 7.44 18.92 30.45
N PRO A 645 7.64 18.10 31.51
CA PRO A 645 8.14 16.74 31.36
C PRO A 645 7.26 15.85 30.47
N ASN A 646 5.97 16.07 30.47
CA ASN A 646 5.01 15.29 29.68
C ASN A 646 5.14 15.58 28.18
N MET A 647 5.40 16.82 27.77
CA MET A 647 5.68 17.17 26.38
C MET A 647 6.95 16.45 25.86
N GLN A 648 7.97 16.36 26.69
CA GLN A 648 9.21 15.68 26.32
C GLN A 648 9.01 14.16 26.19
N ILE A 649 8.16 13.55 27.02
CA ILE A 649 7.83 12.13 26.96
C ILE A 649 6.98 11.80 25.73
N ALA A 650 6.01 12.64 25.40
CA ALA A 650 5.19 12.49 24.20
C ALA A 650 6.03 12.55 22.91
N ALA A 651 6.96 13.51 22.83
CA ALA A 651 7.89 13.64 21.70
C ALA A 651 8.79 12.38 21.53
N VAL A 652 9.26 11.79 22.63
CA VAL A 652 10.09 10.57 22.60
C VAL A 652 9.26 9.33 22.21
N ARG A 653 7.99 9.24 22.62
CA ARG A 653 7.11 8.10 22.27
C ARG A 653 6.68 8.15 20.81
N SER A 654 6.38 9.31 20.29
CA SER A 654 6.01 9.48 18.88
C SER A 654 7.21 9.34 17.93
N ALA A 655 8.43 9.59 18.37
CA ALA A 655 9.65 9.29 17.60
C ALA A 655 9.98 7.79 17.54
N LYS A 656 9.32 6.94 18.36
CA LYS A 656 9.48 5.47 18.38
C LYS A 656 8.33 4.71 17.70
N ARG A 657 7.28 5.39 17.26
CA ARG A 657 6.22 4.89 16.40
C ARG A 657 6.47 5.34 14.96
#